data_eac97b1288c4ac82612b737f4460e561
#
_entry.id   eac97b1288c4ac82612b737f4460e561
#
_cell.length_a   1.000
_cell.length_b   1.000
_cell.length_c   1.000
_cell.angle_alpha   90.00
_cell.angle_beta   90.00
_cell.angle_gamma   90.00
#
_symmetry.space_group_name_H-M   'P 1'
#
loop_
_entity.id
_entity.type
_entity.pdbx_description
1 polymer ?
#
loop_
_entity_poly.entity_id
_entity_poly.type
_entity_poly.pdbx_seq_one_letter_code
_entity_poly.pdbx_strand_id
1 'polypeptide(L)'
;MKNSKKVIASVLSLSMGLGLFAGASLIGNKKAEAVNPIVQDVYTADPAPMVCSDGKVYVYTSHDEDVTVNNFFSMNDWKCYSTTDMVNWTDHGTVLSWHEFDKWAKDNSSWACQCVERNGKFYMYVPINAKNGTTAIGVAVSDSPTGPFTDPLGEPLVGPAPNYIDPTVWVDKDGQAYLYWGNPDLYCAKLNEDMISYDKDLNEDGFVKGIKRWDLETNDFKELAGITNEGGRIADGSYADDVSDACRQAQSEFGVGVRVDNNKVRRPTLYEEGPWFYGRNGHYYMVYAANGIPERIDYSMSDSPLGPWEYKGIILEENMEDGKGTGSFTNHAGVIDYKGHSYIFYHTGKLPGGGGYKRSVAVEEITYNEDGTINTAPMTADGVEAVEGLNPYQRVEAETIAYGKDVEKEDRYKGDDTNNQDRNLCDISNGDYIQIKNVDFTNYGAVAFEAMTSSDVTKGETAGHIELHLDAVDGEMLADYVVKGSGSFDTWTSDKVDIDKSKATGEHDLFMVFKGDADKEELFKFDYWQFTQMELPATPTPTPTSVPTATPVVTPAATSAPVQTAAASPQAKAPAKVKAPAKVKLSKVKAGKGKITLKLKKIKSAAGYRIAYSTNKNFRKAVKMIVTKKNTVTIKKLKRRKTYYVRAQAYVNNSGRKVYGNYGTTVKVKVR
;
A
#
# COMPACT_ATOMS: atom_id res chain seq x y z
N MET A 1 -6.27 -17.83 -29.40
CA MET A 1 -6.63 -16.46 -29.18
C MET A 1 -5.48 -15.63 -28.58
N LYS A 2 -4.27 -16.20 -28.49
CA LYS A 2 -3.03 -15.53 -27.98
C LYS A 2 -2.38 -14.51 -28.96
N ASN A 3 -2.80 -14.43 -30.23
CA ASN A 3 -2.12 -13.62 -31.25
C ASN A 3 -2.63 -12.17 -31.42
N SER A 4 -3.60 -11.70 -30.61
CA SER A 4 -4.15 -10.35 -30.78
C SER A 4 -3.53 -9.29 -29.85
N LYS A 5 -2.89 -9.68 -28.76
CA LYS A 5 -2.29 -8.74 -27.79
C LYS A 5 -0.95 -8.14 -28.28
N LYS A 6 -0.15 -8.88 -29.07
CA LYS A 6 1.16 -8.38 -29.56
C LYS A 6 1.10 -7.44 -30.79
N VAL A 7 -0.02 -7.37 -31.51
CA VAL A 7 -0.14 -6.51 -32.71
C VAL A 7 -0.37 -5.02 -32.36
N ILE A 8 -0.86 -4.73 -31.18
CA ILE A 8 -1.15 -3.33 -30.77
C ILE A 8 0.07 -2.62 -30.19
N ALA A 9 0.98 -3.34 -29.55
CA ALA A 9 2.22 -2.74 -29.01
C ALA A 9 3.25 -2.39 -30.11
N SER A 10 3.24 -3.09 -31.24
CA SER A 10 4.21 -2.88 -32.35
C SER A 10 3.87 -1.74 -33.31
N VAL A 11 2.71 -1.10 -33.21
CA VAL A 11 2.28 -0.02 -34.14
C VAL A 11 2.56 1.38 -33.55
N LEU A 12 2.83 1.53 -32.26
CA LEU A 12 3.13 2.83 -31.66
C LEU A 12 4.64 3.17 -31.52
N SER A 13 5.55 2.27 -31.90
CA SER A 13 6.99 2.53 -31.83
C SER A 13 7.67 2.97 -33.14
N LEU A 14 6.92 3.31 -34.18
CA LEU A 14 7.48 3.65 -35.51
C LEU A 14 7.26 5.11 -35.95
N SER A 15 7.22 6.07 -35.06
CA SER A 15 7.20 7.48 -35.47
C SER A 15 7.99 8.41 -34.54
N MET A 16 9.27 8.13 -34.32
CA MET A 16 10.28 9.17 -33.95
C MET A 16 11.68 8.63 -34.18
N GLY A 17 12.11 8.68 -35.40
CA GLY A 17 13.50 8.43 -35.78
C GLY A 17 13.91 9.40 -36.85
N LEU A 18 14.72 10.38 -36.48
CA LEU A 18 15.89 10.92 -37.22
C LEU A 18 16.24 12.31 -36.64
N GLY A 19 17.28 12.33 -35.87
CA GLY A 19 17.98 13.53 -35.47
C GLY A 19 19.31 13.13 -34.85
N LEU A 20 20.30 12.85 -35.71
CA LEU A 20 21.69 12.72 -35.35
C LEU A 20 22.20 14.04 -34.75
N PHE A 21 22.60 14.03 -33.48
CA PHE A 21 23.67 14.89 -32.98
C PHE A 21 24.56 14.07 -32.03
N ALA A 22 25.82 13.97 -32.41
CA ALA A 22 26.89 13.41 -31.63
C ALA A 22 27.23 14.33 -30.45
N GLY A 23 27.54 13.74 -29.31
CA GLY A 23 28.38 14.39 -28.33
C GLY A 23 27.90 14.41 -26.90
N ALA A 24 28.72 13.79 -26.05
CA ALA A 24 28.78 13.87 -24.61
C ALA A 24 27.81 12.99 -23.82
N SER A 25 28.38 11.91 -23.30
CA SER A 25 27.85 11.11 -22.17
C SER A 25 27.44 12.00 -21.01
N LEU A 26 26.17 12.31 -20.91
CA LEU A 26 25.56 12.69 -19.66
C LEU A 26 25.18 11.36 -18.99
N ILE A 27 25.98 10.92 -18.04
CA ILE A 27 25.57 9.96 -17.03
C ILE A 27 24.48 10.68 -16.25
N GLY A 28 23.25 10.61 -16.73
CA GLY A 28 22.07 10.93 -15.98
C GLY A 28 21.71 9.66 -15.21
N ASN A 29 21.82 9.70 -13.88
CA ASN A 29 21.16 8.72 -13.02
C ASN A 29 19.72 8.58 -13.53
N LYS A 30 19.40 7.45 -14.16
CA LYS A 30 18.00 7.11 -14.37
C LYS A 30 17.36 7.06 -12.99
N LYS A 31 16.34 7.86 -12.80
CA LYS A 31 15.53 7.88 -11.58
C LYS A 31 14.97 6.47 -11.39
N ALA A 32 14.96 5.96 -10.17
CA ALA A 32 14.20 4.76 -9.83
C ALA A 32 12.78 4.88 -10.41
N GLU A 33 12.23 3.79 -10.92
CA GLU A 33 10.90 3.78 -11.49
C GLU A 33 9.87 4.16 -10.41
N ALA A 34 8.78 4.77 -10.85
CA ALA A 34 7.66 5.14 -9.98
C ALA A 34 6.98 3.89 -9.44
N VAL A 35 6.59 3.88 -8.15
CA VAL A 35 5.95 2.71 -7.52
C VAL A 35 4.42 2.81 -7.43
N ASN A 36 3.83 3.95 -7.76
CA ASN A 36 2.39 4.08 -7.92
C ASN A 36 2.00 4.00 -9.40
N PRO A 37 1.09 3.10 -9.78
CA PRO A 37 0.37 2.12 -8.96
C PRO A 37 1.24 1.01 -8.40
N ILE A 38 0.86 0.45 -7.22
CA ILE A 38 1.63 -0.61 -6.53
C ILE A 38 1.60 -1.97 -7.25
N VAL A 39 0.70 -2.15 -8.21
CA VAL A 39 0.57 -3.33 -9.08
C VAL A 39 0.56 -2.84 -10.52
N GLN A 40 1.41 -3.41 -11.39
CA GLN A 40 1.61 -2.91 -12.76
C GLN A 40 1.13 -3.87 -13.84
N ASP A 41 0.85 -5.12 -13.53
CA ASP A 41 0.53 -6.20 -14.49
C ASP A 41 -0.99 -6.48 -14.62
N VAL A 42 -1.79 -6.12 -13.60
CA VAL A 42 -3.25 -6.27 -13.61
C VAL A 42 -3.96 -5.02 -13.11
N TYR A 43 -5.19 -4.81 -13.55
CA TYR A 43 -6.02 -3.70 -13.05
C TYR A 43 -6.63 -4.07 -11.70
N THR A 44 -6.34 -3.25 -10.70
CA THR A 44 -6.79 -3.42 -9.31
C THR A 44 -7.54 -2.20 -8.84
N ALA A 45 -8.57 -2.39 -8.02
CA ALA A 45 -9.39 -1.29 -7.54
C ALA A 45 -9.79 -1.48 -6.07
N ASP A 46 -10.43 -0.46 -5.51
CA ASP A 46 -11.11 -0.50 -4.22
C ASP A 46 -10.22 -1.07 -3.10
N PRO A 47 -9.06 -0.45 -2.83
CA PRO A 47 -8.06 -1.02 -1.93
C PRO A 47 -8.55 -1.09 -0.49
N ALA A 48 -8.46 -2.28 0.09
CA ALA A 48 -8.81 -2.57 1.47
C ALA A 48 -7.59 -3.05 2.27
N PRO A 49 -6.77 -2.14 2.78
CA PRO A 49 -5.58 -2.50 3.55
C PRO A 49 -5.92 -3.00 4.96
N MET A 50 -5.19 -4.00 5.42
CA MET A 50 -5.27 -4.57 6.77
C MET A 50 -3.87 -4.73 7.36
N VAL A 51 -3.64 -4.21 8.55
CA VAL A 51 -2.45 -4.53 9.34
C VAL A 51 -2.71 -5.83 10.09
N CYS A 52 -1.97 -6.87 9.76
CA CYS A 52 -2.14 -8.20 10.31
C CYS A 52 -1.30 -8.42 11.58
N SER A 53 -1.71 -9.35 12.42
CA SER A 53 -1.01 -9.74 13.65
C SER A 53 0.38 -10.34 13.39
N ASP A 54 0.67 -10.82 12.18
CA ASP A 54 1.99 -11.28 11.73
C ASP A 54 2.98 -10.13 11.44
N GLY A 55 2.53 -8.88 11.52
CA GLY A 55 3.32 -7.67 11.33
C GLY A 55 3.42 -7.18 9.90
N LYS A 56 2.70 -7.79 8.95
CA LYS A 56 2.60 -7.34 7.56
C LYS A 56 1.35 -6.48 7.34
N VAL A 57 1.38 -5.72 6.25
CA VAL A 57 0.20 -5.11 5.65
C VAL A 57 -0.27 -6.01 4.51
N TYR A 58 -1.56 -6.35 4.51
CA TYR A 58 -2.24 -7.01 3.40
C TYR A 58 -3.20 -6.03 2.76
N VAL A 59 -3.22 -5.97 1.43
CA VAL A 59 -4.16 -5.15 0.67
C VAL A 59 -5.01 -6.06 -0.20
N TYR A 60 -6.31 -6.07 0.08
CA TYR A 60 -7.28 -6.76 -0.76
C TYR A 60 -7.83 -5.78 -1.78
N THR A 61 -8.06 -6.24 -3.01
CA THR A 61 -8.53 -5.40 -4.10
C THR A 61 -9.60 -6.10 -4.91
N SER A 62 -10.53 -5.33 -5.47
CA SER A 62 -11.29 -5.80 -6.63
C SER A 62 -10.35 -5.96 -7.82
N HIS A 63 -10.69 -6.83 -8.77
CA HIS A 63 -9.96 -7.03 -10.00
C HIS A 63 -10.80 -6.56 -11.19
N ASP A 64 -10.46 -5.41 -11.77
CA ASP A 64 -11.08 -4.91 -12.98
C ASP A 64 -10.62 -5.76 -14.18
N GLU A 65 -11.56 -6.42 -14.84
CA GLU A 65 -11.27 -7.30 -15.98
C GLU A 65 -10.71 -6.52 -17.18
N ASP A 66 -9.79 -7.10 -17.91
CA ASP A 66 -9.26 -6.57 -19.18
C ASP A 66 -10.36 -6.28 -20.21
N VAL A 67 -11.43 -7.05 -20.20
CA VAL A 67 -12.56 -6.91 -21.09
C VAL A 67 -13.84 -6.66 -20.31
N THR A 68 -14.33 -5.44 -20.37
CA THR A 68 -15.56 -5.05 -19.68
C THR A 68 -16.80 -5.62 -20.32
N VAL A 69 -17.79 -5.99 -19.51
CA VAL A 69 -19.13 -6.38 -19.93
C VAL A 69 -20.02 -5.15 -20.02
N ASN A 70 -20.64 -4.91 -21.17
CA ASN A 70 -21.52 -3.76 -21.41
C ASN A 70 -20.88 -2.39 -21.16
N ASN A 71 -19.55 -2.27 -21.27
CA ASN A 71 -18.82 -1.05 -20.98
C ASN A 71 -19.12 -0.53 -19.56
N PHE A 72 -19.05 -1.44 -18.58
CA PHE A 72 -19.29 -1.17 -17.17
C PHE A 72 -18.31 -1.99 -16.32
N PHE A 73 -18.22 -1.72 -15.03
CA PHE A 73 -17.40 -2.46 -14.08
C PHE A 73 -17.65 -3.96 -14.19
N SER A 74 -16.62 -4.72 -14.47
CA SER A 74 -16.67 -6.18 -14.65
C SER A 74 -15.59 -6.82 -13.80
N MET A 75 -15.99 -7.50 -12.73
CA MET A 75 -15.10 -8.07 -11.72
C MET A 75 -15.62 -9.43 -11.28
N ASN A 76 -14.73 -10.42 -11.21
CA ASN A 76 -15.10 -11.79 -10.89
C ASN A 76 -14.37 -12.35 -9.67
N ASP A 77 -13.32 -11.69 -9.23
CA ASP A 77 -12.48 -12.15 -8.12
C ASP A 77 -11.89 -10.97 -7.32
N TRP A 78 -11.31 -11.32 -6.19
CA TRP A 78 -10.56 -10.42 -5.33
C TRP A 78 -9.13 -10.91 -5.19
N LYS A 79 -8.19 -10.00 -5.33
CA LYS A 79 -6.76 -10.27 -5.20
C LYS A 79 -6.21 -9.79 -3.88
N CYS A 80 -5.04 -10.31 -3.51
CA CYS A 80 -4.37 -9.94 -2.28
C CYS A 80 -2.88 -9.69 -2.53
N TYR A 81 -2.37 -8.64 -1.91
CA TYR A 81 -0.96 -8.25 -1.94
C TYR A 81 -0.48 -8.01 -0.52
N SER A 82 0.78 -8.31 -0.21
CA SER A 82 1.33 -8.03 1.12
C SER A 82 2.69 -7.35 1.08
N THR A 83 2.99 -6.61 2.15
CA THR A 83 4.28 -5.93 2.32
C THR A 83 4.68 -5.84 3.78
N THR A 84 5.98 -5.73 4.02
CA THR A 84 6.54 -5.37 5.33
C THR A 84 7.14 -3.96 5.34
N ASP A 85 7.42 -3.40 4.16
CA ASP A 85 8.17 -2.15 3.97
C ASP A 85 7.41 -1.04 3.25
N MET A 86 6.20 -1.31 2.73
CA MET A 86 5.30 -0.40 2.00
C MET A 86 5.73 -0.05 0.57
N VAL A 87 6.79 -0.66 0.04
CA VAL A 87 7.28 -0.40 -1.33
C VAL A 87 7.48 -1.67 -2.15
N ASN A 88 7.80 -2.80 -1.53
CA ASN A 88 7.89 -4.10 -2.18
C ASN A 88 6.65 -4.92 -1.84
N TRP A 89 5.91 -5.34 -2.85
CA TRP A 89 4.62 -6.01 -2.70
C TRP A 89 4.69 -7.45 -3.20
N THR A 90 4.38 -8.41 -2.34
CA THR A 90 4.22 -9.82 -2.71
C THR A 90 2.82 -10.03 -3.25
N ASP A 91 2.69 -10.56 -4.45
CA ASP A 91 1.42 -10.89 -5.09
C ASP A 91 0.97 -12.30 -4.67
N HIS A 92 -0.20 -12.40 -4.02
CA HIS A 92 -0.81 -13.66 -3.61
C HIS A 92 -1.90 -14.14 -4.59
N GLY A 93 -2.08 -13.46 -5.71
CA GLY A 93 -3.09 -13.81 -6.71
C GLY A 93 -4.53 -13.63 -6.23
N THR A 94 -5.41 -14.45 -6.77
CA THR A 94 -6.83 -14.49 -6.41
C THR A 94 -7.02 -15.26 -5.11
N VAL A 95 -7.55 -14.61 -4.09
CA VAL A 95 -7.81 -15.22 -2.76
C VAL A 95 -9.27 -15.59 -2.56
N LEU A 96 -10.18 -14.99 -3.33
CA LEU A 96 -11.61 -15.24 -3.29
C LEU A 96 -12.24 -14.91 -4.65
N SER A 97 -13.23 -15.67 -5.10
CA SER A 97 -14.01 -15.39 -6.30
C SER A 97 -15.50 -15.50 -6.04
N TRP A 98 -16.32 -14.96 -6.96
CA TRP A 98 -17.77 -15.06 -6.87
C TRP A 98 -18.27 -16.53 -6.84
N HIS A 99 -17.48 -17.49 -7.30
CA HIS A 99 -17.83 -18.91 -7.30
C HIS A 99 -18.07 -19.48 -5.90
N GLU A 100 -17.42 -18.93 -4.87
CA GLU A 100 -17.68 -19.32 -3.49
C GLU A 100 -19.12 -19.04 -3.04
N PHE A 101 -19.76 -18.05 -3.70
CA PHE A 101 -21.11 -17.61 -3.45
C PHE A 101 -22.11 -18.08 -4.51
N ASP A 102 -21.77 -19.08 -5.32
CA ASP A 102 -22.54 -19.52 -6.49
C ASP A 102 -23.95 -19.98 -6.16
N LYS A 103 -24.27 -20.36 -4.92
CA LYS A 103 -25.62 -20.70 -4.48
C LYS A 103 -26.60 -19.55 -4.64
N TRP A 104 -26.16 -18.32 -4.40
CA TRP A 104 -27.01 -17.14 -4.38
C TRP A 104 -26.53 -15.97 -5.26
N ALA A 105 -25.24 -15.87 -5.53
CA ALA A 105 -24.62 -14.80 -6.31
C ALA A 105 -24.49 -15.14 -7.80
N LYS A 106 -24.10 -14.12 -8.59
CA LYS A 106 -23.77 -14.22 -10.00
C LYS A 106 -22.50 -13.42 -10.32
N ASP A 107 -21.93 -13.65 -11.49
CA ASP A 107 -20.71 -13.08 -12.02
C ASP A 107 -20.72 -11.55 -12.22
N ASN A 108 -19.57 -11.01 -12.57
CA ASN A 108 -19.32 -9.63 -13.00
C ASN A 108 -19.60 -8.52 -11.96
N SER A 109 -19.63 -8.86 -10.67
CA SER A 109 -19.95 -7.87 -9.62
C SER A 109 -19.19 -8.11 -8.31
N SER A 110 -17.98 -8.66 -8.37
CA SER A 110 -17.08 -8.81 -7.22
C SER A 110 -16.43 -7.46 -6.88
N TRP A 111 -17.23 -6.53 -6.31
CA TRP A 111 -16.85 -5.12 -6.10
C TRP A 111 -16.08 -4.89 -4.80
N ALA A 112 -16.04 -3.65 -4.30
CA ALA A 112 -15.24 -3.22 -3.17
C ALA A 112 -15.44 -4.08 -1.91
N CYS A 113 -14.40 -4.71 -1.43
CA CYS A 113 -14.41 -5.61 -0.27
C CYS A 113 -13.68 -5.01 0.92
N GLN A 114 -13.81 -5.65 2.09
CA GLN A 114 -12.87 -5.46 3.19
C GLN A 114 -12.66 -6.77 3.95
N CYS A 115 -11.42 -7.00 4.38
CA CYS A 115 -11.04 -8.10 5.26
C CYS A 115 -10.61 -7.56 6.63
N VAL A 116 -10.97 -8.29 7.68
CA VAL A 116 -10.53 -8.02 9.06
C VAL A 116 -10.07 -9.30 9.74
N GLU A 117 -9.03 -9.17 10.57
CA GLU A 117 -8.57 -10.24 11.45
C GLU A 117 -9.27 -10.18 12.80
N ARG A 118 -9.81 -11.31 13.27
CA ARG A 118 -10.34 -11.45 14.63
C ARG A 118 -10.14 -12.85 15.16
N ASN A 119 -9.53 -12.98 16.34
CA ASN A 119 -9.30 -14.25 17.03
C ASN A 119 -8.57 -15.30 16.17
N GLY A 120 -7.60 -14.87 15.34
CA GLY A 120 -6.82 -15.73 14.46
C GLY A 120 -7.59 -16.25 13.24
N LYS A 121 -8.72 -15.65 12.92
CA LYS A 121 -9.47 -15.87 11.67
C LYS A 121 -9.62 -14.58 10.90
N PHE A 122 -9.80 -14.72 9.60
CA PHE A 122 -9.94 -13.63 8.65
C PHE A 122 -11.34 -13.67 8.06
N TYR A 123 -12.03 -12.52 8.11
CA TYR A 123 -13.41 -12.34 7.65
C TYR A 123 -13.43 -11.34 6.52
N MET A 124 -13.77 -11.78 5.32
CA MET A 124 -13.82 -10.96 4.13
C MET A 124 -15.27 -10.67 3.76
N TYR A 125 -15.66 -9.41 3.83
CA TYR A 125 -16.99 -8.94 3.48
C TYR A 125 -16.98 -8.42 2.06
N VAL A 126 -17.90 -8.90 1.24
CA VAL A 126 -17.91 -8.65 -0.20
C VAL A 126 -19.29 -8.26 -0.69
N PRO A 127 -19.43 -7.21 -1.50
CA PRO A 127 -20.68 -6.93 -2.18
C PRO A 127 -20.70 -7.72 -3.51
N ILE A 128 -21.84 -8.31 -3.81
CA ILE A 128 -22.01 -9.07 -5.03
C ILE A 128 -23.50 -9.12 -5.44
N ASN A 129 -23.77 -9.11 -6.74
CA ASN A 129 -25.14 -9.23 -7.22
C ASN A 129 -25.71 -10.62 -6.93
N ALA A 130 -26.85 -10.65 -6.27
CA ALA A 130 -27.62 -11.86 -6.08
C ALA A 130 -28.32 -12.29 -7.39
N LYS A 131 -28.71 -13.55 -7.49
CA LYS A 131 -29.43 -14.12 -8.66
C LYS A 131 -30.74 -13.39 -8.99
N ASN A 132 -31.37 -12.72 -8.02
CA ASN A 132 -32.56 -11.90 -8.24
C ASN A 132 -32.29 -10.53 -8.90
N GLY A 133 -31.00 -10.16 -9.09
CA GLY A 133 -30.59 -8.94 -9.78
C GLY A 133 -30.32 -7.73 -8.89
N THR A 134 -30.47 -7.86 -7.55
CA THR A 134 -30.08 -6.83 -6.58
C THR A 134 -28.77 -7.19 -5.90
N THR A 135 -28.12 -6.22 -5.29
CA THR A 135 -26.83 -6.42 -4.58
C THR A 135 -27.05 -6.96 -3.17
N ALA A 136 -26.13 -7.74 -2.69
CA ALA A 136 -26.10 -8.25 -1.32
C ALA A 136 -24.65 -8.26 -0.82
N ILE A 137 -24.50 -8.31 0.51
CA ILE A 137 -23.19 -8.46 1.14
C ILE A 137 -23.05 -9.90 1.62
N GLY A 138 -22.03 -10.61 1.11
CA GLY A 138 -21.58 -11.89 1.59
C GLY A 138 -20.47 -11.74 2.61
N VAL A 139 -20.16 -12.83 3.30
CA VAL A 139 -18.98 -12.97 4.15
C VAL A 139 -18.30 -14.29 3.86
N ALA A 140 -16.98 -14.26 3.64
CA ALA A 140 -16.16 -15.46 3.53
C ALA A 140 -15.13 -15.50 4.67
N VAL A 141 -14.76 -16.68 5.12
CA VAL A 141 -13.91 -16.90 6.29
C VAL A 141 -12.72 -17.77 5.93
N SER A 142 -11.54 -17.41 6.47
CA SER A 142 -10.29 -18.17 6.33
C SER A 142 -9.51 -18.24 7.64
N ASP A 143 -8.60 -19.19 7.74
CA ASP A 143 -7.56 -19.28 8.79
C ASP A 143 -6.24 -18.60 8.37
N SER A 144 -6.16 -18.08 7.13
CA SER A 144 -5.01 -17.36 6.59
C SER A 144 -5.44 -16.03 5.97
N PRO A 145 -4.62 -14.95 6.05
CA PRO A 145 -4.92 -13.69 5.38
C PRO A 145 -4.97 -13.83 3.84
N THR A 146 -4.31 -14.84 3.30
CA THR A 146 -4.26 -15.10 1.86
C THR A 146 -5.25 -16.17 1.40
N GLY A 147 -6.15 -16.62 2.29
CA GLY A 147 -7.16 -17.64 1.99
C GLY A 147 -6.66 -19.09 2.23
N PRO A 148 -7.36 -20.12 1.70
CA PRO A 148 -8.60 -19.96 0.95
C PRO A 148 -9.75 -19.44 1.82
N PHE A 149 -10.54 -18.54 1.26
CA PHE A 149 -11.75 -18.05 1.89
C PHE A 149 -12.96 -18.87 1.45
N THR A 150 -13.87 -19.16 2.37
CA THR A 150 -15.09 -19.96 2.09
C THR A 150 -16.33 -19.27 2.64
N ASP A 151 -17.47 -19.39 1.92
CA ASP A 151 -18.78 -18.89 2.37
C ASP A 151 -19.37 -19.81 3.45
N PRO A 152 -19.41 -19.42 4.74
CA PRO A 152 -19.94 -20.26 5.82
C PRO A 152 -21.47 -20.29 5.86
N LEU A 153 -22.15 -19.35 5.18
CA LEU A 153 -23.61 -19.18 5.28
C LEU A 153 -24.34 -19.86 4.12
N GLY A 154 -23.81 -19.83 2.91
CA GLY A 154 -24.49 -20.25 1.69
C GLY A 154 -25.68 -19.37 1.31
N GLU A 155 -25.77 -18.19 1.92
CA GLU A 155 -26.74 -17.12 1.69
C GLU A 155 -26.11 -15.76 1.99
N PRO A 156 -26.68 -14.63 1.55
CA PRO A 156 -26.20 -13.32 1.92
C PRO A 156 -26.21 -13.08 3.43
N LEU A 157 -25.12 -12.48 3.94
CA LEU A 157 -25.13 -11.94 5.30
C LEU A 157 -26.15 -10.81 5.41
N VAL A 158 -26.11 -9.84 4.47
CA VAL A 158 -27.03 -8.69 4.43
C VAL A 158 -27.68 -8.59 3.04
N GLY A 159 -28.97 -8.30 3.04
CA GLY A 159 -29.75 -8.15 1.79
C GLY A 159 -30.33 -9.46 1.28
N PRO A 160 -30.66 -9.60 -0.02
CA PRO A 160 -30.38 -8.64 -1.09
C PRO A 160 -31.31 -7.43 -1.11
N ALA A 161 -30.76 -6.25 -1.39
CA ALA A 161 -31.49 -4.99 -1.57
C ALA A 161 -30.76 -4.08 -2.56
N PRO A 162 -31.43 -3.13 -3.21
CA PRO A 162 -30.74 -2.17 -4.08
C PRO A 162 -29.65 -1.40 -3.31
N ASN A 163 -28.50 -1.23 -3.94
CA ASN A 163 -27.40 -0.42 -3.43
C ASN A 163 -26.76 -0.90 -2.10
N TYR A 164 -26.90 -2.18 -1.76
CA TYR A 164 -26.18 -2.80 -0.66
C TYR A 164 -24.77 -3.21 -1.14
N ILE A 165 -23.86 -2.21 -1.20
CA ILE A 165 -22.50 -2.34 -1.72
C ILE A 165 -21.48 -1.76 -0.72
N ASP A 166 -20.22 -1.94 -0.99
CA ASP A 166 -19.06 -1.31 -0.35
C ASP A 166 -19.03 -1.52 1.17
N PRO A 167 -18.99 -2.76 1.66
CA PRO A 167 -18.92 -3.02 3.10
C PRO A 167 -17.59 -2.58 3.69
N THR A 168 -17.65 -1.94 4.87
CA THR A 168 -16.49 -1.68 5.73
C THR A 168 -16.78 -2.16 7.15
N VAL A 169 -15.78 -2.77 7.78
CA VAL A 169 -15.91 -3.37 9.12
C VAL A 169 -14.86 -2.81 10.06
N TRP A 170 -15.30 -2.46 11.24
CA TRP A 170 -14.45 -2.05 12.35
C TRP A 170 -14.75 -2.85 13.61
N VAL A 171 -13.72 -3.36 14.25
CA VAL A 171 -13.82 -3.96 15.59
C VAL A 171 -13.33 -2.93 16.59
N ASP A 172 -14.25 -2.41 17.41
CA ASP A 172 -13.94 -1.38 18.40
C ASP A 172 -13.17 -1.99 19.60
N LYS A 173 -12.57 -1.10 20.39
CA LYS A 173 -11.76 -1.45 21.59
C LYS A 173 -12.52 -2.26 22.65
N ASP A 174 -13.84 -2.19 22.69
CA ASP A 174 -14.70 -3.00 23.56
C ASP A 174 -15.04 -4.37 22.95
N GLY A 175 -14.53 -4.68 21.74
CA GLY A 175 -14.78 -5.92 21.03
C GLY A 175 -16.05 -5.92 20.18
N GLN A 176 -16.87 -4.86 20.20
CA GLN A 176 -18.02 -4.75 19.31
C GLN A 176 -17.58 -4.50 17.88
N ALA A 177 -18.01 -5.36 16.96
CA ALA A 177 -17.81 -5.16 15.52
C ALA A 177 -19.00 -4.44 14.91
N TYR A 178 -18.68 -3.50 14.01
CA TYR A 178 -19.65 -2.71 13.25
C TYR A 178 -19.42 -2.94 11.76
N LEU A 179 -20.47 -3.23 11.02
CA LEU A 179 -20.49 -3.32 9.56
C LEU A 179 -21.24 -2.10 9.02
N TYR A 180 -20.59 -1.35 8.13
CA TYR A 180 -21.19 -0.22 7.40
C TYR A 180 -21.18 -0.53 5.91
N TRP A 181 -22.17 -0.02 5.15
CA TRP A 181 -22.27 -0.25 3.71
C TRP A 181 -23.25 0.72 3.06
N GLY A 182 -23.19 0.82 1.71
CA GLY A 182 -24.26 1.40 0.91
C GLY A 182 -23.84 2.55 -0.02
N ASN A 183 -24.70 2.81 -1.02
CA ASN A 183 -24.60 3.87 -2.03
C ASN A 183 -26.01 4.27 -2.50
N PRO A 184 -26.44 5.51 -2.46
CA PRO A 184 -25.89 6.62 -1.66
C PRO A 184 -26.35 6.64 -0.22
N ASP A 185 -27.20 5.70 0.17
CA ASP A 185 -27.63 5.53 1.56
C ASP A 185 -26.54 4.79 2.32
N LEU A 186 -26.18 5.27 3.50
CA LEU A 186 -25.22 4.65 4.37
C LEU A 186 -25.93 3.90 5.51
N TYR A 187 -25.66 2.62 5.62
CA TYR A 187 -26.24 1.72 6.61
C TYR A 187 -25.16 1.23 7.60
N CYS A 188 -25.64 0.79 8.77
CA CYS A 188 -24.79 0.18 9.79
C CYS A 188 -25.52 -0.96 10.50
N ALA A 189 -24.78 -2.03 10.82
CA ALA A 189 -25.23 -3.06 11.74
C ALA A 189 -24.14 -3.42 12.75
N LYS A 190 -24.54 -3.78 13.97
CA LYS A 190 -23.66 -4.42 14.94
C LYS A 190 -23.57 -5.91 14.63
N LEU A 191 -22.37 -6.40 14.37
CA LEU A 191 -22.16 -7.82 14.22
C LEU A 191 -22.12 -8.53 15.58
N ASN A 192 -22.55 -9.76 15.62
CA ASN A 192 -22.36 -10.65 16.76
C ASN A 192 -20.89 -11.07 16.87
N GLU A 193 -20.52 -11.74 17.96
CA GLU A 193 -19.13 -12.19 18.19
C GLU A 193 -18.59 -13.14 17.11
N ASP A 194 -19.49 -13.85 16.43
CA ASP A 194 -19.15 -14.77 15.33
C ASP A 194 -18.71 -14.09 14.04
N MET A 195 -18.90 -12.77 13.94
CA MET A 195 -18.58 -11.93 12.77
C MET A 195 -19.40 -12.24 11.50
N ILE A 196 -20.31 -13.21 11.55
CA ILE A 196 -21.09 -13.69 10.39
C ILE A 196 -22.60 -13.60 10.62
N SER A 197 -23.03 -12.89 11.66
CA SER A 197 -24.44 -12.67 11.99
C SER A 197 -24.69 -11.33 12.68
N TYR A 198 -25.92 -10.88 12.65
CA TYR A 198 -26.43 -9.70 13.35
C TYR A 198 -27.89 -9.87 13.71
N ASP A 199 -28.52 -8.93 14.45
CA ASP A 199 -29.95 -8.98 14.80
C ASP A 199 -30.83 -8.82 13.54
N LYS A 200 -31.41 -9.94 13.08
CA LYS A 200 -32.29 -10.01 11.90
C LYS A 200 -33.78 -9.98 12.27
N ASP A 201 -34.14 -9.82 13.55
CA ASP A 201 -35.53 -9.69 13.96
C ASP A 201 -36.20 -8.47 13.31
N LEU A 202 -37.48 -8.58 13.03
CA LEU A 202 -38.28 -7.48 12.53
C LEU A 202 -38.89 -6.69 13.69
N ASN A 203 -38.97 -5.37 13.54
CA ASN A 203 -39.75 -4.52 14.40
C ASN A 203 -41.26 -4.55 14.01
N GLU A 204 -42.12 -3.79 14.74
CA GLU A 204 -43.56 -3.74 14.48
C GLU A 204 -43.92 -3.21 13.08
N ASP A 205 -43.03 -2.41 12.46
CA ASP A 205 -43.21 -1.83 11.14
C ASP A 205 -42.65 -2.71 10.03
N GLY A 206 -42.06 -3.89 10.36
CA GLY A 206 -41.52 -4.85 9.42
C GLY A 206 -40.09 -4.55 8.98
N PHE A 207 -39.37 -3.66 9.62
CA PHE A 207 -37.97 -3.39 9.37
C PHE A 207 -37.06 -4.27 10.25
N VAL A 208 -35.86 -4.61 9.71
CA VAL A 208 -34.83 -5.35 10.44
C VAL A 208 -34.26 -4.49 11.57
N LYS A 209 -34.38 -4.91 12.83
CA LYS A 209 -33.95 -4.15 14.02
C LYS A 209 -32.46 -3.88 14.06
N GLY A 210 -31.65 -4.84 13.60
CA GLY A 210 -30.20 -4.72 13.62
C GLY A 210 -29.62 -3.76 12.59
N ILE A 211 -30.41 -3.32 11.59
CA ILE A 211 -29.96 -2.39 10.56
C ILE A 211 -30.35 -0.97 10.93
N LYS A 212 -29.37 -0.07 10.92
CA LYS A 212 -29.54 1.36 11.07
C LYS A 212 -29.18 2.06 9.76
N ARG A 213 -29.77 3.22 9.49
CA ARG A 213 -29.42 4.09 8.38
C ARG A 213 -29.01 5.47 8.91
N TRP A 214 -28.10 6.11 8.21
CA TRP A 214 -27.72 7.49 8.47
C TRP A 214 -28.93 8.42 8.34
N ASP A 215 -29.15 9.24 9.35
CA ASP A 215 -30.21 10.28 9.39
C ASP A 215 -29.58 11.65 9.16
N LEU A 216 -30.01 12.35 8.10
CA LEU A 216 -29.44 13.64 7.69
C LEU A 216 -29.75 14.78 8.70
N GLU A 217 -30.89 14.71 9.40
CA GLU A 217 -31.28 15.79 10.31
C GLU A 217 -30.44 15.80 11.58
N THR A 218 -30.02 14.62 12.02
CA THR A 218 -29.33 14.47 13.30
C THR A 218 -27.87 14.06 13.14
N ASN A 219 -27.45 13.73 11.91
CA ASN A 219 -26.10 13.25 11.59
C ASN A 219 -25.66 12.03 12.41
N ASP A 220 -26.58 11.11 12.67
CA ASP A 220 -26.30 9.86 13.36
C ASP A 220 -27.02 8.66 12.71
N PHE A 221 -26.64 7.44 13.10
CA PHE A 221 -27.31 6.22 12.64
C PHE A 221 -28.55 5.93 13.48
N LYS A 222 -29.73 5.87 12.85
CA LYS A 222 -31.00 5.53 13.44
C LYS A 222 -31.58 4.26 12.86
N GLU A 223 -32.54 3.68 13.61
CA GLU A 223 -33.35 2.57 13.12
C GLU A 223 -34.14 2.99 11.87
N LEU A 224 -34.42 2.04 10.96
CA LEU A 224 -35.06 2.31 9.68
C LEU A 224 -36.52 2.85 9.87
N ALA A 225 -37.16 2.51 11.00
CA ALA A 225 -38.48 3.00 11.34
C ALA A 225 -38.46 4.53 11.54
N GLY A 226 -39.29 5.24 10.79
CA GLY A 226 -39.48 6.69 10.95
C GLY A 226 -38.47 7.58 10.21
N ILE A 227 -37.54 7.01 9.42
CA ILE A 227 -36.69 7.81 8.53
C ILE A 227 -37.49 8.15 7.26
N THR A 228 -37.82 9.42 7.10
CA THR A 228 -38.62 9.92 5.97
C THR A 228 -37.84 10.62 4.89
N ASN A 229 -36.54 10.90 5.12
CA ASN A 229 -35.67 11.52 4.14
C ASN A 229 -35.06 10.49 3.17
N GLU A 230 -34.96 10.86 1.90
CA GLU A 230 -34.20 10.08 0.92
C GLU A 230 -32.69 10.26 1.17
N GLY A 231 -31.99 9.17 1.43
CA GLY A 231 -30.55 9.08 1.35
C GLY A 231 -29.76 9.39 2.62
N GLY A 232 -28.85 8.50 2.95
CA GLY A 232 -27.85 8.63 4.02
C GLY A 232 -26.74 9.63 3.73
N ARG A 233 -27.03 10.79 3.23
CA ARG A 233 -26.09 11.79 2.72
C ARG A 233 -25.74 12.80 3.79
N ILE A 234 -24.46 12.92 4.08
CA ILE A 234 -23.95 13.94 5.02
C ILE A 234 -23.86 15.27 4.28
N ALA A 235 -24.94 15.93 3.90
CA ALA A 235 -25.01 17.32 3.54
C ALA A 235 -26.30 17.77 2.88
N ASP A 236 -26.38 19.04 2.62
CA ASP A 236 -27.54 19.89 2.41
C ASP A 236 -28.31 19.72 1.09
N GLY A 237 -28.00 18.70 0.27
CA GLY A 237 -28.68 18.47 -1.00
C GLY A 237 -28.60 19.65 -1.96
N SER A 238 -27.63 20.55 -1.79
CA SER A 238 -27.44 21.70 -2.68
C SER A 238 -27.05 21.25 -4.09
N TYR A 239 -27.50 22.03 -5.09
CA TYR A 239 -27.11 21.84 -6.48
C TYR A 239 -25.97 22.79 -6.81
N ALA A 240 -24.96 22.32 -7.50
CA ALA A 240 -23.95 23.21 -8.08
C ALA A 240 -24.47 23.79 -9.40
N ASP A 241 -24.29 25.09 -9.57
CA ASP A 241 -24.61 25.78 -10.81
C ASP A 241 -23.54 25.54 -11.88
N ASP A 242 -22.33 25.09 -11.49
CA ASP A 242 -21.19 24.79 -12.33
C ASP A 242 -20.76 23.32 -12.17
N VAL A 243 -20.76 22.59 -13.27
CA VAL A 243 -20.18 21.25 -13.37
C VAL A 243 -18.76 21.41 -13.85
N SER A 244 -17.80 20.76 -13.21
CA SER A 244 -16.43 20.75 -13.75
C SER A 244 -16.39 20.21 -15.18
N ASP A 245 -15.48 20.71 -16.01
CA ASP A 245 -15.32 20.21 -17.36
C ASP A 245 -14.99 18.71 -17.39
N ALA A 246 -14.31 18.23 -16.38
CA ALA A 246 -14.03 16.80 -16.18
C ALA A 246 -15.30 15.98 -16.01
N CYS A 247 -16.28 16.43 -15.20
CA CYS A 247 -17.56 15.78 -15.05
C CYS A 247 -18.35 15.75 -16.37
N ARG A 248 -18.34 16.87 -17.13
CA ARG A 248 -19.03 16.93 -18.43
C ARG A 248 -18.41 15.97 -19.44
N GLN A 249 -17.10 15.87 -19.46
CA GLN A 249 -16.36 14.98 -20.35
C GLN A 249 -16.60 13.51 -19.98
N ALA A 250 -16.55 13.15 -18.72
CA ALA A 250 -16.84 11.79 -18.25
C ALA A 250 -18.27 11.37 -18.63
N GLN A 251 -19.25 12.25 -18.47
CA GLN A 251 -20.63 11.99 -18.90
C GLN A 251 -20.75 11.80 -20.41
N SER A 252 -20.03 12.63 -21.20
CA SER A 252 -20.05 12.57 -22.67
C SER A 252 -19.36 11.32 -23.22
N GLU A 253 -18.23 10.93 -22.66
CA GLU A 253 -17.40 9.83 -23.16
C GLU A 253 -17.87 8.45 -22.69
N PHE A 254 -18.39 8.36 -21.46
CA PHE A 254 -18.62 7.07 -20.81
C PHE A 254 -20.08 6.82 -20.44
N GLY A 255 -20.97 7.80 -20.65
CA GLY A 255 -22.39 7.67 -20.30
C GLY A 255 -22.65 7.53 -18.78
N VAL A 256 -21.64 7.81 -17.95
CA VAL A 256 -21.72 7.68 -16.48
C VAL A 256 -22.22 9.00 -15.93
N GLY A 257 -23.36 8.97 -15.27
CA GLY A 257 -24.07 10.20 -15.00
C GLY A 257 -23.80 10.80 -13.64
N VAL A 258 -23.23 11.96 -13.64
CA VAL A 258 -23.65 13.00 -12.72
C VAL A 258 -25.15 13.22 -12.96
N ARG A 259 -26.01 13.02 -11.98
CA ARG A 259 -27.47 13.30 -12.14
C ARG A 259 -27.65 14.77 -12.46
N VAL A 260 -27.91 15.08 -13.70
CA VAL A 260 -28.30 16.41 -14.14
C VAL A 260 -29.81 16.50 -14.06
N ASP A 261 -30.30 17.17 -13.05
CA ASP A 261 -31.71 17.52 -12.91
C ASP A 261 -31.92 18.97 -13.35
N ASN A 262 -32.73 19.20 -14.37
CA ASN A 262 -33.07 20.55 -14.85
C ASN A 262 -31.87 21.46 -15.16
N ASN A 263 -30.83 20.94 -15.81
CA ASN A 263 -29.55 21.63 -16.08
C ASN A 263 -28.75 22.02 -14.83
N LYS A 264 -29.08 21.50 -13.66
CA LYS A 264 -28.28 21.63 -12.45
C LYS A 264 -27.71 20.28 -12.08
N VAL A 265 -26.44 20.25 -11.76
CA VAL A 265 -25.82 19.05 -11.22
C VAL A 265 -26.18 19.00 -9.74
N ARG A 266 -26.85 17.92 -9.36
CA ARG A 266 -26.97 17.61 -7.95
C ARG A 266 -25.54 17.36 -7.45
N ARG A 267 -24.99 18.28 -6.69
CA ARG A 267 -23.86 17.92 -5.83
C ARG A 267 -24.40 16.88 -4.89
N PRO A 268 -23.97 15.65 -5.02
CA PRO A 268 -24.25 14.72 -3.97
C PRO A 268 -23.66 15.38 -2.73
N THR A 269 -24.35 15.33 -1.73
CA THR A 269 -23.96 15.31 -0.38
C THR A 269 -22.61 14.69 -0.28
N LEU A 270 -21.83 15.11 0.65
CA LEU A 270 -20.45 14.72 0.78
C LEU A 270 -20.25 13.21 0.65
N TYR A 271 -21.11 12.37 1.24
CA TYR A 271 -21.07 10.91 1.06
C TYR A 271 -21.74 10.49 -0.27
N GLU A 272 -21.02 9.69 -1.08
CA GLU A 272 -21.54 9.03 -2.28
C GLU A 272 -21.50 7.51 -2.14
N GLU A 273 -20.30 6.93 -1.89
CA GLU A 273 -20.06 5.49 -1.75
C GLU A 273 -18.74 5.20 -1.05
N GLY A 274 -18.28 3.95 -1.04
CA GLY A 274 -16.98 3.52 -0.59
C GLY A 274 -16.61 3.93 0.83
N PRO A 275 -17.46 3.67 1.85
CA PRO A 275 -17.13 4.05 3.21
C PRO A 275 -15.94 3.24 3.71
N TRP A 276 -15.01 3.92 4.39
CA TRP A 276 -13.94 3.30 5.15
C TRP A 276 -13.99 3.81 6.58
N PHE A 277 -14.24 2.91 7.52
CA PHE A 277 -14.43 3.26 8.92
C PHE A 277 -13.24 2.79 9.76
N TYR A 278 -12.73 3.66 10.64
CA TYR A 278 -11.71 3.30 11.63
C TYR A 278 -11.74 4.21 12.87
N GLY A 279 -11.18 3.70 13.97
CA GLY A 279 -10.98 4.48 15.20
C GLY A 279 -9.49 4.79 15.43
N ARG A 280 -9.18 6.02 15.85
CA ARG A 280 -7.81 6.46 16.12
C ARG A 280 -7.78 7.52 17.22
N ASN A 281 -6.94 7.32 18.25
CA ASN A 281 -6.71 8.27 19.34
C ASN A 281 -7.99 8.78 20.04
N GLY A 282 -9.03 7.96 20.10
CA GLY A 282 -10.31 8.30 20.77
C GLY A 282 -11.36 8.93 19.86
N HIS A 283 -11.03 9.16 18.59
CA HIS A 283 -11.98 9.61 17.56
C HIS A 283 -12.27 8.47 16.58
N TYR A 284 -13.44 8.54 15.95
CA TYR A 284 -13.83 7.70 14.83
C TYR A 284 -13.80 8.52 13.56
N TYR A 285 -13.38 7.86 12.48
CA TYR A 285 -13.26 8.45 11.15
C TYR A 285 -14.11 7.65 10.19
N MET A 286 -14.88 8.35 9.39
CA MET A 286 -15.53 7.82 8.21
C MET A 286 -14.94 8.54 7.01
N VAL A 287 -14.20 7.81 6.22
CA VAL A 287 -13.59 8.25 4.96
C VAL A 287 -14.44 7.69 3.82
N TYR A 288 -14.70 8.44 2.77
CA TYR A 288 -15.64 8.02 1.74
C TYR A 288 -15.42 8.76 0.42
N ALA A 289 -15.88 8.14 -0.66
CA ALA A 289 -16.01 8.80 -1.95
C ALA A 289 -17.10 9.87 -1.93
N ALA A 290 -16.80 11.01 -2.52
CA ALA A 290 -17.68 12.19 -2.54
C ALA A 290 -17.61 12.95 -3.87
N ASN A 291 -18.50 13.90 -4.08
CA ASN A 291 -18.52 14.86 -5.17
C ASN A 291 -19.10 14.32 -6.50
N GLY A 292 -19.59 13.08 -6.55
CA GLY A 292 -19.96 12.45 -7.82
C GLY A 292 -18.75 12.26 -8.75
N ILE A 293 -18.99 12.03 -10.03
CA ILE A 293 -17.92 11.74 -10.99
C ILE A 293 -17.30 13.03 -11.54
N PRO A 294 -15.95 13.19 -11.48
CA PRO A 294 -14.97 12.33 -10.80
C PRO A 294 -15.03 12.46 -9.28
N GLU A 295 -14.88 11.33 -8.61
CA GLU A 295 -14.91 11.28 -7.17
C GLU A 295 -13.59 11.76 -6.54
N ARG A 296 -13.72 12.34 -5.36
CA ARG A 296 -12.64 12.67 -4.45
C ARG A 296 -12.86 11.94 -3.12
N ILE A 297 -11.87 11.95 -2.23
CA ILE A 297 -11.98 11.35 -0.92
C ILE A 297 -12.16 12.43 0.14
N ASP A 298 -13.33 12.43 0.76
CA ASP A 298 -13.69 13.28 1.89
C ASP A 298 -13.74 12.46 3.19
N TYR A 299 -13.87 13.16 4.33
CA TYR A 299 -14.02 12.47 5.61
C TYR A 299 -14.85 13.26 6.64
N SER A 300 -15.43 12.52 7.55
CA SER A 300 -16.10 13.00 8.74
C SER A 300 -15.52 12.37 9.99
N MET A 301 -15.64 13.04 11.13
CA MET A 301 -15.19 12.56 12.43
C MET A 301 -16.35 12.52 13.44
N SER A 302 -16.25 11.61 14.42
CA SER A 302 -17.16 11.48 15.54
C SER A 302 -16.46 10.99 16.79
N ASP A 303 -17.05 11.20 17.96
CA ASP A 303 -16.62 10.60 19.22
C ASP A 303 -17.34 9.25 19.51
N SER A 304 -18.21 8.82 18.59
CA SER A 304 -18.99 7.58 18.70
C SER A 304 -19.06 6.84 17.35
N PRO A 305 -19.03 5.50 17.31
CA PRO A 305 -19.14 4.74 16.07
C PRO A 305 -20.50 4.92 15.36
N LEU A 306 -21.49 5.43 16.03
CA LEU A 306 -22.83 5.67 15.47
C LEU A 306 -23.13 7.15 15.21
N GLY A 307 -22.20 8.05 15.44
CA GLY A 307 -22.37 9.49 15.31
C GLY A 307 -22.71 10.20 16.64
N PRO A 308 -23.05 11.50 16.64
CA PRO A 308 -23.17 12.32 15.43
C PRO A 308 -21.82 12.57 14.74
N TRP A 309 -21.87 12.73 13.42
CA TRP A 309 -20.69 12.92 12.57
C TRP A 309 -20.54 14.38 12.16
N GLU A 310 -19.32 14.86 12.12
CA GLU A 310 -18.98 16.20 11.66
C GLU A 310 -18.06 16.12 10.45
N TYR A 311 -18.46 16.74 9.34
CA TYR A 311 -17.63 16.86 8.14
C TYR A 311 -16.36 17.66 8.43
N LYS A 312 -15.19 17.13 8.01
CA LYS A 312 -13.89 17.72 8.32
C LYS A 312 -13.10 18.15 7.09
N GLY A 313 -13.43 17.67 5.90
CA GLY A 313 -12.78 18.13 4.67
C GLY A 313 -12.36 17.03 3.72
N ILE A 314 -11.44 17.38 2.84
CA ILE A 314 -10.95 16.56 1.74
C ILE A 314 -9.58 15.98 2.11
N ILE A 315 -9.40 14.66 1.91
CA ILE A 315 -8.11 13.99 2.04
C ILE A 315 -7.39 13.93 0.69
N LEU A 316 -8.09 13.49 -0.36
CA LEU A 316 -7.58 13.42 -1.73
C LEU A 316 -8.51 14.19 -2.66
N GLU A 317 -7.93 15.01 -3.51
CA GLU A 317 -8.65 15.73 -4.57
C GLU A 317 -9.09 14.77 -5.68
N GLU A 318 -9.85 15.28 -6.65
CA GLU A 318 -10.30 14.52 -7.82
C GLU A 318 -9.11 13.91 -8.60
N ASN A 319 -9.31 12.69 -9.08
CA ASN A 319 -8.29 11.86 -9.73
C ASN A 319 -8.23 12.05 -11.26
N MET A 320 -9.03 12.91 -11.86
CA MET A 320 -9.00 13.20 -13.29
C MET A 320 -8.08 14.37 -13.60
N GLU A 321 -6.99 14.12 -14.32
CA GLU A 321 -6.08 15.17 -14.80
C GLU A 321 -6.64 15.81 -16.08
N ASP A 322 -6.79 17.15 -16.09
CA ASP A 322 -7.12 17.97 -17.27
C ASP A 322 -8.39 17.57 -18.04
N GLY A 323 -9.33 16.87 -17.42
CA GLY A 323 -10.56 16.43 -18.07
C GLY A 323 -10.35 15.42 -19.22
N LYS A 324 -9.20 14.74 -19.29
CA LYS A 324 -8.86 13.83 -20.38
C LYS A 324 -9.26 12.37 -20.15
N GLY A 325 -9.99 12.08 -19.08
CA GLY A 325 -10.47 10.71 -18.81
C GLY A 325 -9.36 9.68 -18.53
N THR A 326 -8.15 10.14 -18.19
CA THR A 326 -7.03 9.27 -17.81
C THR A 326 -7.04 8.88 -16.34
N GLY A 327 -7.92 9.48 -15.52
CA GLY A 327 -8.21 9.11 -14.16
C GLY A 327 -9.33 8.08 -14.05
N SER A 328 -9.58 7.55 -12.87
CA SER A 328 -10.75 6.72 -12.61
C SER A 328 -12.00 7.59 -12.39
N PHE A 329 -13.19 7.03 -12.62
CA PHE A 329 -14.44 7.74 -12.33
C PHE A 329 -14.73 7.78 -10.85
N THR A 330 -14.53 6.64 -10.22
CA THR A 330 -14.74 6.41 -8.78
C THR A 330 -13.42 6.54 -8.04
N ASN A 331 -13.50 6.73 -6.73
CA ASN A 331 -12.34 6.69 -5.85
C ASN A 331 -12.73 6.07 -4.51
N HIS A 332 -12.10 4.96 -4.14
CA HIS A 332 -12.29 4.32 -2.86
C HIS A 332 -11.01 4.41 -2.03
N ALA A 333 -11.14 4.62 -0.74
CA ALA A 333 -10.00 4.76 0.16
C ALA A 333 -9.95 3.66 1.21
N GLY A 334 -8.71 3.25 1.54
CA GLY A 334 -8.40 2.50 2.74
C GLY A 334 -7.35 3.22 3.56
N VAL A 335 -7.53 3.35 4.88
CA VAL A 335 -6.60 4.06 5.76
C VAL A 335 -6.08 3.14 6.84
N ILE A 336 -4.77 3.14 7.06
CA ILE A 336 -4.11 2.38 8.12
C ILE A 336 -3.01 3.18 8.81
N ASP A 337 -2.73 2.84 10.07
CA ASP A 337 -1.49 3.21 10.77
C ASP A 337 -0.54 2.02 10.74
N TYR A 338 0.68 2.18 10.22
CA TYR A 338 1.67 1.12 10.15
C TYR A 338 3.07 1.64 10.51
N LYS A 339 3.75 0.96 11.43
CA LYS A 339 5.12 1.29 11.89
C LYS A 339 5.36 2.77 12.22
N GLY A 340 4.32 3.46 12.73
CA GLY A 340 4.40 4.87 13.16
C GLY A 340 4.14 5.89 12.06
N HIS A 341 3.71 5.44 10.89
CA HIS A 341 3.23 6.22 9.75
C HIS A 341 1.75 5.96 9.54
N SER A 342 1.07 6.84 8.83
CA SER A 342 -0.32 6.67 8.43
C SER A 342 -0.41 6.74 6.92
N TYR A 343 -1.17 5.84 6.32
CA TYR A 343 -1.27 5.69 4.87
C TYR A 343 -2.71 5.73 4.42
N ILE A 344 -2.93 6.31 3.23
CA ILE A 344 -4.16 6.19 2.48
C ILE A 344 -3.87 5.44 1.18
N PHE A 345 -4.62 4.37 0.97
CA PHE A 345 -4.68 3.66 -0.30
C PHE A 345 -5.87 4.18 -1.08
N TYR A 346 -5.74 4.28 -2.38
CA TYR A 346 -6.77 4.75 -3.29
C TYR A 346 -6.54 4.16 -4.68
N HIS A 347 -7.39 4.41 -5.66
CA HIS A 347 -7.15 3.92 -7.00
C HIS A 347 -7.09 5.03 -8.06
N THR A 348 -6.40 4.73 -9.15
CA THR A 348 -6.18 5.62 -10.31
C THR A 348 -6.45 4.86 -11.60
N GLY A 349 -6.57 5.56 -12.73
CA GLY A 349 -6.60 4.95 -14.06
C GLY A 349 -5.25 5.06 -14.81
N LYS A 350 -4.11 5.08 -14.11
CA LYS A 350 -2.81 5.47 -14.68
C LYS A 350 -1.98 4.34 -15.30
N LEU A 351 -2.36 3.07 -15.13
CA LEU A 351 -1.70 2.00 -15.88
C LEU A 351 -1.94 2.13 -17.39
N PRO A 352 -1.01 1.65 -18.24
CA PRO A 352 -1.20 1.61 -19.68
C PRO A 352 -2.52 0.91 -20.04
N GLY A 353 -3.40 1.59 -20.78
CA GLY A 353 -4.76 1.10 -21.09
C GLY A 353 -5.78 1.26 -19.97
N GLY A 354 -5.39 1.84 -18.84
CA GLY A 354 -6.25 2.15 -17.72
C GLY A 354 -7.27 3.25 -17.99
N GLY A 355 -8.17 3.47 -17.03
CA GLY A 355 -9.25 4.45 -17.12
C GLY A 355 -10.37 4.15 -16.12
N GLY A 356 -11.58 4.67 -16.40
CA GLY A 356 -12.68 4.62 -15.45
C GLY A 356 -13.14 3.23 -15.01
N TYR A 357 -12.97 2.20 -15.85
CA TYR A 357 -13.35 0.80 -15.59
C TYR A 357 -12.13 -0.14 -15.53
N LYS A 358 -10.93 0.40 -15.51
CA LYS A 358 -9.65 -0.31 -15.43
C LYS A 358 -8.72 0.46 -14.53
N ARG A 359 -8.94 0.31 -13.25
CA ARG A 359 -8.32 1.11 -12.21
C ARG A 359 -7.04 0.44 -11.69
N SER A 360 -6.28 1.15 -10.87
CA SER A 360 -5.03 0.65 -10.32
C SER A 360 -4.74 1.27 -8.97
N VAL A 361 -4.43 0.44 -7.98
CA VAL A 361 -4.23 0.86 -6.60
C VAL A 361 -2.92 1.64 -6.43
N ALA A 362 -3.00 2.72 -5.68
CA ALA A 362 -1.89 3.59 -5.28
C ALA A 362 -1.92 3.85 -3.77
N VAL A 363 -0.79 4.32 -3.21
CA VAL A 363 -0.65 4.62 -1.78
C VAL A 363 0.11 5.91 -1.54
N GLU A 364 -0.34 6.71 -0.55
CA GLU A 364 0.35 7.92 -0.09
C GLU A 364 0.42 7.96 1.43
N GLU A 365 1.43 8.65 1.97
CA GLU A 365 1.51 8.93 3.40
C GLU A 365 0.62 10.13 3.76
N ILE A 366 -0.27 9.96 4.73
CA ILE A 366 -1.09 11.02 5.29
C ILE A 366 -0.58 11.48 6.65
N THR A 367 -0.96 12.67 7.05
CA THR A 367 -0.61 13.24 8.34
C THR A 367 -1.82 13.82 9.05
N TYR A 368 -1.82 13.74 10.37
CA TYR A 368 -2.86 14.29 11.24
C TYR A 368 -2.37 15.54 11.95
N ASN A 369 -3.29 16.48 12.15
CA ASN A 369 -3.10 17.63 13.02
C ASN A 369 -3.23 17.23 14.51
N GLU A 370 -2.96 18.16 15.41
CA GLU A 370 -3.07 17.92 16.86
C GLU A 370 -4.52 17.61 17.32
N ASP A 371 -5.52 18.13 16.60
CA ASP A 371 -6.94 17.92 16.85
C ASP A 371 -7.51 16.66 16.16
N GLY A 372 -6.65 15.86 15.53
CA GLY A 372 -7.04 14.64 14.83
C GLY A 372 -7.49 14.86 13.39
N THR A 373 -7.63 16.08 12.90
CA THR A 373 -7.99 16.33 11.51
C THR A 373 -6.88 15.90 10.55
N ILE A 374 -7.25 15.43 9.35
CA ILE A 374 -6.33 14.90 8.33
C ILE A 374 -5.92 16.03 7.37
N ASN A 375 -4.63 16.09 7.04
CA ASN A 375 -4.15 17.02 6.02
C ASN A 375 -4.34 16.41 4.62
N THR A 376 -4.79 17.21 3.66
CA THR A 376 -4.88 16.80 2.24
C THR A 376 -3.57 16.24 1.75
N ALA A 377 -3.59 15.04 1.18
CA ALA A 377 -2.44 14.35 0.60
C ALA A 377 -2.30 14.64 -0.90
N PRO A 378 -1.08 14.64 -1.44
CA PRO A 378 -0.87 14.65 -2.89
C PRO A 378 -1.07 13.24 -3.44
N MET A 379 -1.52 13.13 -4.68
CA MET A 379 -1.42 11.89 -5.46
C MET A 379 -0.14 11.93 -6.29
N THR A 380 0.78 11.00 -6.05
CA THR A 380 2.11 10.99 -6.68
C THR A 380 2.34 9.71 -7.47
N ALA A 381 3.22 9.78 -8.47
CA ALA A 381 3.72 8.59 -9.13
C ALA A 381 4.82 7.90 -8.30
N ASP A 382 5.56 8.69 -7.52
CA ASP A 382 6.68 8.19 -6.70
C ASP A 382 6.22 7.36 -5.48
N GLY A 383 4.92 7.44 -5.09
CA GLY A 383 4.36 6.71 -3.94
C GLY A 383 5.02 7.08 -2.61
N VAL A 384 5.17 6.10 -1.74
CA VAL A 384 5.70 6.24 -0.39
C VAL A 384 7.17 5.80 -0.28
N GLU A 385 7.84 6.21 0.80
CA GLU A 385 9.19 5.73 1.13
C GLU A 385 9.11 4.44 1.95
N ALA A 386 10.08 3.53 1.78
CA ALA A 386 10.19 2.32 2.58
C ALA A 386 10.28 2.64 4.07
N VAL A 387 9.52 1.93 4.90
CA VAL A 387 9.56 2.09 6.36
C VAL A 387 10.68 1.29 7.00
N GLU A 388 11.20 0.28 6.28
CA GLU A 388 12.38 -0.51 6.66
C GLU A 388 13.05 -1.09 5.42
N GLY A 389 14.30 -1.55 5.56
CA GLY A 389 15.01 -2.27 4.51
C GLY A 389 14.49 -3.70 4.35
N LEU A 390 14.36 -4.16 3.10
CA LEU A 390 14.06 -5.56 2.80
C LEU A 390 15.26 -6.42 3.19
N ASN A 391 15.00 -7.47 3.99
CA ASN A 391 16.04 -8.41 4.41
C ASN A 391 16.32 -9.45 3.32
N PRO A 392 17.47 -9.39 2.62
CA PRO A 392 17.79 -10.29 1.53
C PRO A 392 18.31 -11.67 1.97
N TYR A 393 18.53 -11.86 3.28
CA TYR A 393 19.10 -13.11 3.83
C TYR A 393 18.03 -14.13 4.20
N GLN A 394 16.77 -13.83 3.96
CA GLN A 394 15.63 -14.74 4.02
C GLN A 394 15.12 -14.99 2.61
N ARG A 395 14.38 -16.08 2.41
CA ARG A 395 13.70 -16.32 1.14
C ARG A 395 12.81 -15.12 0.82
N VAL A 396 12.95 -14.57 -0.38
CA VAL A 396 12.08 -13.56 -0.95
C VAL A 396 11.45 -14.16 -2.20
N GLU A 397 10.14 -14.15 -2.27
CA GLU A 397 9.40 -14.63 -3.44
C GLU A 397 9.70 -13.73 -4.64
N ALA A 398 9.83 -14.28 -5.83
CA ALA A 398 10.23 -13.51 -7.02
C ALA A 398 9.17 -12.48 -7.41
N GLU A 399 7.90 -12.73 -7.07
CA GLU A 399 6.79 -11.80 -7.24
C GLU A 399 6.72 -10.71 -6.15
N THR A 400 7.69 -10.68 -5.20
CA THR A 400 7.85 -9.57 -4.26
C THR A 400 8.63 -8.45 -4.92
N ILE A 401 7.93 -7.49 -5.51
CA ILE A 401 8.53 -6.45 -6.35
C ILE A 401 7.98 -5.06 -6.03
N ALA A 402 8.79 -4.04 -6.26
CA ALA A 402 8.34 -2.65 -6.30
C ALA A 402 7.90 -2.23 -7.70
N TYR A 403 8.55 -2.78 -8.74
CA TYR A 403 8.22 -2.53 -10.13
C TYR A 403 8.63 -3.74 -10.98
N GLY A 404 7.80 -4.09 -11.96
CA GLY A 404 8.08 -5.10 -12.96
C GLY A 404 7.90 -4.54 -14.37
N LYS A 405 8.87 -4.78 -15.25
CA LYS A 405 8.77 -4.40 -16.64
C LYS A 405 8.56 -5.65 -17.50
N ASP A 406 7.39 -5.70 -18.14
CA ASP A 406 7.02 -6.74 -19.12
C ASP A 406 7.08 -8.19 -18.58
N VAL A 407 6.99 -8.36 -17.24
CA VAL A 407 6.90 -9.66 -16.56
C VAL A 407 5.47 -9.93 -16.12
N GLU A 408 5.10 -11.22 -16.15
CA GLU A 408 3.80 -11.70 -15.70
C GLU A 408 4.00 -12.61 -14.48
N LYS A 409 2.89 -12.90 -13.78
CA LYS A 409 2.87 -13.78 -12.63
C LYS A 409 1.82 -14.87 -12.82
N GLU A 410 2.15 -16.10 -12.47
CA GLU A 410 1.21 -17.23 -12.53
C GLU A 410 1.26 -18.06 -11.25
N ASP A 411 0.22 -18.85 -11.03
CA ASP A 411 0.23 -19.84 -9.97
C ASP A 411 1.19 -20.98 -10.34
N ARG A 412 2.10 -21.30 -9.45
CA ARG A 412 3.16 -22.29 -9.67
C ARG A 412 2.60 -23.68 -9.96
N TYR A 413 1.48 -24.01 -9.35
CA TYR A 413 0.81 -25.28 -9.54
C TYR A 413 -0.52 -25.09 -10.24
N LYS A 414 -0.66 -25.67 -11.44
CA LYS A 414 -1.89 -25.66 -12.21
C LYS A 414 -2.84 -26.75 -11.68
N GLY A 415 -3.83 -26.36 -10.89
CA GLY A 415 -4.87 -27.25 -10.38
C GLY A 415 -5.92 -26.44 -9.63
N ASP A 416 -7.10 -27.08 -9.36
CA ASP A 416 -8.17 -26.45 -8.57
C ASP A 416 -7.83 -26.30 -7.08
N ASP A 417 -6.55 -26.41 -6.72
CA ASP A 417 -6.12 -26.27 -5.34
C ASP A 417 -5.92 -24.79 -4.99
N THR A 418 -7.02 -24.14 -4.62
CA THR A 418 -7.03 -22.77 -4.08
C THR A 418 -6.24 -22.64 -2.77
N ASN A 419 -5.70 -23.76 -2.22
CA ASN A 419 -4.82 -23.74 -1.05
C ASN A 419 -3.36 -23.45 -1.41
N ASN A 420 -3.02 -23.39 -2.69
CA ASN A 420 -1.63 -23.19 -3.10
C ASN A 420 -1.44 -21.80 -3.69
N GLN A 421 -1.03 -20.87 -2.84
CA GLN A 421 -0.75 -19.47 -3.17
C GLN A 421 0.74 -19.25 -3.47
N ASP A 422 1.45 -20.32 -3.85
CA ASP A 422 2.82 -20.27 -4.33
C ASP A 422 2.81 -19.79 -5.79
N ARG A 423 3.29 -18.59 -6.03
CA ARG A 423 3.33 -17.96 -7.36
C ARG A 423 4.77 -17.92 -7.87
N ASN A 424 4.92 -17.57 -9.12
CA ASN A 424 6.21 -17.33 -9.75
C ASN A 424 6.10 -16.28 -10.86
N LEU A 425 7.21 -15.67 -11.20
CA LEU A 425 7.31 -14.89 -12.42
C LEU A 425 7.36 -15.81 -13.66
N CYS A 426 6.65 -15.42 -14.70
CA CYS A 426 6.57 -16.12 -15.99
C CYS A 426 6.59 -15.12 -17.16
N ASP A 427 6.51 -15.64 -18.39
CA ASP A 427 6.61 -14.86 -19.64
C ASP A 427 7.89 -13.96 -19.69
N ILE A 428 8.95 -14.38 -19.00
CA ILE A 428 10.22 -13.66 -18.90
C ILE A 428 10.93 -13.68 -20.25
N SER A 429 11.16 -12.53 -20.84
CA SER A 429 11.84 -12.33 -22.12
C SER A 429 13.16 -11.55 -21.97
N ASN A 430 13.96 -11.53 -23.03
CA ASN A 430 15.23 -10.81 -23.02
C ASN A 430 15.04 -9.29 -22.88
N GLY A 431 15.55 -8.70 -21.80
CA GLY A 431 15.50 -7.27 -21.50
C GLY A 431 14.38 -6.87 -20.54
N ASP A 432 13.57 -7.81 -20.07
CA ASP A 432 12.64 -7.61 -18.97
C ASP A 432 13.40 -7.50 -17.66
N TYR A 433 12.79 -6.90 -16.66
CA TYR A 433 13.43 -6.75 -15.34
C TYR A 433 12.41 -6.55 -14.23
N ILE A 434 12.85 -6.84 -13.01
CA ILE A 434 12.16 -6.46 -11.78
C ILE A 434 13.06 -5.54 -10.95
N GLN A 435 12.41 -4.64 -10.19
CA GLN A 435 13.04 -3.78 -9.20
C GLN A 435 12.55 -4.14 -7.81
N ILE A 436 13.48 -4.37 -6.91
CA ILE A 436 13.24 -4.51 -5.48
C ILE A 436 13.87 -3.29 -4.81
N LYS A 437 13.09 -2.51 -4.10
CA LYS A 437 13.56 -1.28 -3.45
C LYS A 437 14.13 -1.56 -2.07
N ASN A 438 15.12 -0.74 -1.70
CA ASN A 438 15.67 -0.65 -0.35
C ASN A 438 16.10 -1.99 0.24
N VAL A 439 16.84 -2.81 -0.53
CA VAL A 439 17.44 -4.06 -0.05
C VAL A 439 18.56 -3.74 0.94
N ASP A 440 18.49 -4.27 2.16
CA ASP A 440 19.41 -3.94 3.27
C ASP A 440 20.56 -4.95 3.41
N PHE A 441 21.73 -4.59 2.92
CA PHE A 441 22.98 -5.31 3.11
C PHE A 441 23.83 -4.77 4.29
N THR A 442 23.32 -3.81 5.09
CA THR A 442 24.13 -3.03 6.05
C THR A 442 24.76 -3.82 7.18
N ASN A 443 24.09 -4.88 7.63
CA ASN A 443 24.48 -5.54 8.89
C ASN A 443 25.56 -6.61 8.70
N TYR A 444 25.65 -7.24 7.52
CA TYR A 444 26.46 -8.45 7.36
C TYR A 444 27.19 -8.53 6.02
N GLY A 445 26.74 -7.83 5.01
CA GLY A 445 27.17 -8.05 3.64
C GLY A 445 26.74 -9.42 3.11
N ALA A 446 26.81 -9.61 1.80
CA ALA A 446 26.44 -10.85 1.15
C ALA A 446 27.63 -11.47 0.41
N VAL A 447 27.63 -12.80 0.26
CA VAL A 447 28.72 -13.54 -0.40
C VAL A 447 28.25 -14.37 -1.59
N ALA A 448 26.98 -14.74 -1.65
CA ALA A 448 26.40 -15.48 -2.77
C ALA A 448 24.92 -15.12 -2.95
N PHE A 449 24.41 -15.29 -4.15
CA PHE A 449 23.00 -15.21 -4.53
C PHE A 449 22.51 -16.58 -4.97
N GLU A 450 21.35 -16.98 -4.51
CA GLU A 450 20.63 -18.20 -4.88
C GLU A 450 19.31 -17.84 -5.52
N ALA A 451 18.90 -18.54 -6.58
CA ALA A 451 17.59 -18.42 -7.20
C ALA A 451 17.00 -19.79 -7.51
N MET A 452 15.68 -19.92 -7.40
CA MET A 452 14.91 -21.09 -7.84
C MET A 452 14.28 -20.77 -9.19
N THR A 453 14.63 -21.53 -10.22
CA THR A 453 14.18 -21.31 -11.59
C THR A 453 13.73 -22.59 -12.25
N SER A 454 12.95 -22.49 -13.34
CA SER A 454 12.61 -23.61 -14.22
C SER A 454 12.65 -23.17 -15.69
N SER A 455 13.00 -24.09 -16.61
CA SER A 455 13.03 -23.82 -18.03
C SER A 455 12.87 -25.11 -18.84
N ASP A 456 12.26 -25.01 -20.03
CA ASP A 456 12.13 -26.12 -21.00
C ASP A 456 13.43 -26.43 -21.75
N VAL A 457 14.48 -25.63 -21.59
CA VAL A 457 15.81 -25.88 -22.15
C VAL A 457 16.38 -27.16 -21.58
N THR A 458 17.15 -27.90 -22.42
CA THR A 458 17.78 -29.15 -22.03
C THR A 458 18.54 -29.01 -20.71
N LYS A 459 18.36 -30.00 -19.84
CA LYS A 459 18.95 -29.98 -18.48
C LYS A 459 20.44 -29.69 -18.52
N GLY A 460 20.88 -28.64 -17.83
CA GLY A 460 22.26 -28.21 -17.69
C GLY A 460 22.77 -27.26 -18.77
N GLU A 461 22.08 -27.10 -19.91
CA GLU A 461 22.36 -26.06 -20.87
C GLU A 461 21.92 -24.68 -20.33
N THR A 462 22.46 -23.61 -20.90
CA THR A 462 22.08 -22.24 -20.47
C THR A 462 20.73 -21.87 -21.04
N ALA A 463 19.78 -21.52 -20.14
CA ALA A 463 18.45 -21.05 -20.50
C ALA A 463 18.39 -19.52 -20.58
N GLY A 464 19.20 -18.83 -19.78
CA GLY A 464 19.28 -17.39 -19.72
C GLY A 464 20.15 -16.94 -18.55
N HIS A 465 20.02 -15.65 -18.22
CA HIS A 465 20.78 -15.00 -17.14
C HIS A 465 19.87 -14.11 -16.32
N ILE A 466 20.16 -13.97 -15.04
CA ILE A 466 19.64 -12.93 -14.15
C ILE A 466 20.83 -12.04 -13.78
N GLU A 467 20.94 -10.88 -14.42
CA GLU A 467 21.98 -9.89 -14.08
C GLU A 467 21.49 -9.07 -12.88
N LEU A 468 22.26 -9.05 -11.79
CA LEU A 468 21.96 -8.29 -10.57
C LEU A 468 22.68 -6.94 -10.65
N HIS A 469 21.90 -5.85 -10.74
CA HIS A 469 22.42 -4.48 -10.79
C HIS A 469 21.95 -3.67 -9.58
N LEU A 470 22.82 -2.77 -9.08
CA LEU A 470 22.52 -1.88 -7.96
C LEU A 470 22.07 -0.50 -8.45
N ASP A 471 21.01 0.01 -7.88
CA ASP A 471 20.50 1.39 -7.99
C ASP A 471 20.02 1.83 -9.39
N ALA A 472 20.21 1.02 -10.42
CA ALA A 472 19.70 1.26 -11.78
C ALA A 472 19.74 -0.02 -12.62
N VAL A 473 18.90 -0.09 -13.68
CA VAL A 473 18.84 -1.22 -14.63
C VAL A 473 20.21 -1.49 -15.30
N ASP A 474 20.99 -0.44 -15.52
CA ASP A 474 22.36 -0.46 -16.06
C ASP A 474 23.39 -0.02 -15.01
N GLY A 475 23.08 -0.19 -13.74
CA GLY A 475 23.90 0.17 -12.59
C GLY A 475 25.10 -0.76 -12.39
N GLU A 476 25.78 -0.63 -11.27
CA GLU A 476 26.90 -1.49 -10.93
C GLU A 476 26.45 -2.94 -10.82
N MET A 477 27.06 -3.83 -11.62
CA MET A 477 26.74 -5.26 -11.62
C MET A 477 27.32 -5.92 -10.37
N LEU A 478 26.43 -6.54 -9.58
CA LEU A 478 26.76 -7.33 -8.39
C LEU A 478 27.11 -8.77 -8.75
N ALA A 479 26.35 -9.38 -9.66
CA ALA A 479 26.58 -10.72 -10.19
C ALA A 479 25.81 -10.96 -11.50
N ASP A 480 26.23 -12.00 -12.22
CA ASP A 480 25.51 -12.60 -13.34
C ASP A 480 25.17 -14.06 -12.97
N TYR A 481 23.90 -14.32 -12.67
CA TYR A 481 23.40 -15.66 -12.36
C TYR A 481 22.98 -16.39 -13.62
N VAL A 482 23.69 -17.47 -13.98
CA VAL A 482 23.39 -18.28 -15.16
C VAL A 482 22.25 -19.24 -14.85
N VAL A 483 21.08 -19.03 -15.44
CA VAL A 483 19.93 -19.95 -15.35
C VAL A 483 20.21 -21.19 -16.19
N LYS A 484 20.16 -22.38 -15.56
CA LYS A 484 20.32 -23.66 -16.21
C LYS A 484 18.97 -24.26 -16.59
N GLY A 485 18.91 -24.82 -17.79
CA GLY A 485 17.76 -25.59 -18.24
C GLY A 485 17.47 -26.75 -17.29
N SER A 486 16.19 -26.93 -16.94
CA SER A 486 15.71 -28.06 -16.12
C SER A 486 15.04 -29.17 -16.96
N GLY A 487 14.79 -28.89 -18.25
CA GLY A 487 14.15 -29.77 -19.21
C GLY A 487 12.62 -29.65 -19.25
N SER A 488 12.03 -28.87 -18.36
CA SER A 488 10.58 -28.58 -18.31
C SER A 488 10.33 -27.39 -17.39
N PHE A 489 9.33 -26.57 -17.72
CA PHE A 489 8.85 -25.50 -16.83
C PHE A 489 8.21 -26.00 -15.52
N ASP A 490 7.85 -27.29 -15.44
CA ASP A 490 7.34 -27.91 -14.21
C ASP A 490 8.46 -28.49 -13.32
N THR A 491 9.72 -28.43 -13.76
CA THR A 491 10.88 -28.95 -13.01
C THR A 491 11.71 -27.80 -12.50
N TRP A 492 11.68 -27.59 -11.19
CA TRP A 492 12.37 -26.50 -10.53
C TRP A 492 13.75 -26.91 -10.02
N THR A 493 14.73 -26.01 -10.19
CA THR A 493 16.09 -26.20 -9.72
C THR A 493 16.63 -24.91 -9.11
N SER A 494 17.43 -25.02 -8.05
CA SER A 494 18.18 -23.90 -7.51
C SER A 494 19.66 -24.08 -7.71
N ASP A 495 20.35 -22.96 -7.92
CA ASP A 495 21.82 -22.88 -7.98
C ASP A 495 22.26 -21.57 -7.30
N LYS A 496 23.59 -21.43 -7.10
CA LYS A 496 24.20 -20.27 -6.46
C LYS A 496 25.28 -19.66 -7.32
N VAL A 497 25.40 -18.34 -7.25
CA VAL A 497 26.54 -17.61 -7.80
C VAL A 497 27.21 -16.80 -6.71
N ASP A 498 28.54 -16.78 -6.68
CA ASP A 498 29.31 -15.89 -5.82
C ASP A 498 29.13 -14.45 -6.26
N ILE A 499 29.03 -13.53 -5.30
CA ILE A 499 28.90 -12.10 -5.58
C ILE A 499 30.14 -11.34 -5.12
N ASP A 500 30.35 -10.16 -5.67
CA ASP A 500 31.35 -9.24 -5.16
C ASP A 500 30.90 -8.64 -3.83
N LYS A 501 31.34 -9.26 -2.74
CA LYS A 501 30.98 -8.85 -1.36
C LYS A 501 31.36 -7.41 -1.01
N SER A 502 32.26 -6.77 -1.76
CA SER A 502 32.64 -5.38 -1.54
C SER A 502 31.57 -4.42 -2.02
N LYS A 503 30.67 -4.87 -2.90
CA LYS A 503 29.55 -4.12 -3.47
C LYS A 503 28.24 -4.32 -2.69
N ALA A 504 28.02 -5.51 -2.15
CA ALA A 504 26.80 -5.84 -1.38
C ALA A 504 26.90 -5.28 0.06
N THR A 505 26.90 -3.96 0.20
CA THR A 505 27.03 -3.25 1.48
C THR A 505 26.15 -2.01 1.48
N GLY A 506 25.38 -1.77 2.55
CA GLY A 506 24.46 -0.63 2.61
C GLY A 506 23.05 -0.97 2.16
N GLU A 507 22.24 0.03 1.91
CA GLU A 507 20.88 -0.09 1.37
C GLU A 507 20.92 0.28 -0.11
N HIS A 508 20.40 -0.59 -0.98
CA HIS A 508 20.37 -0.42 -2.42
C HIS A 508 19.02 -0.80 -3.01
N ASP A 509 18.64 -0.18 -4.10
CA ASP A 509 17.65 -0.74 -5.01
C ASP A 509 18.32 -1.84 -5.83
N LEU A 510 17.70 -3.03 -5.87
CA LEU A 510 18.20 -4.17 -6.64
C LEU A 510 17.37 -4.34 -7.91
N PHE A 511 18.03 -4.31 -9.05
CA PHE A 511 17.45 -4.61 -10.35
C PHE A 511 17.91 -6.00 -10.80
N MET A 512 16.95 -6.87 -11.09
CA MET A 512 17.21 -8.18 -11.68
C MET A 512 16.81 -8.11 -13.14
N VAL A 513 17.79 -8.04 -14.03
CA VAL A 513 17.60 -7.89 -15.48
C VAL A 513 17.75 -9.25 -16.15
N PHE A 514 16.73 -9.64 -16.90
CA PHE A 514 16.67 -10.96 -17.54
C PHE A 514 17.27 -10.91 -18.93
N LYS A 515 18.18 -11.84 -19.23
CA LYS A 515 18.89 -11.92 -20.49
C LYS A 515 18.83 -13.34 -21.06
N GLY A 516 18.79 -13.42 -22.39
CA GLY A 516 18.81 -14.70 -23.10
C GLY A 516 18.56 -14.54 -24.58
N ASP A 517 18.09 -15.60 -25.21
CA ASP A 517 17.75 -15.60 -26.63
C ASP A 517 16.60 -14.64 -26.90
N ALA A 518 16.86 -13.61 -27.71
CA ALA A 518 15.89 -12.56 -28.03
C ALA A 518 14.69 -13.06 -28.86
N ASP A 519 14.81 -14.23 -29.51
CA ASP A 519 13.75 -14.84 -30.29
C ASP A 519 12.84 -15.76 -29.44
N LYS A 520 13.18 -15.97 -28.15
CA LYS A 520 12.43 -16.83 -27.25
C LYS A 520 11.43 -15.99 -26.43
N GLU A 521 10.14 -16.38 -26.45
CA GLU A 521 9.07 -15.65 -25.73
C GLU A 521 9.15 -15.85 -24.22
N GLU A 522 9.58 -17.02 -23.73
CA GLU A 522 9.75 -17.35 -22.32
C GLU A 522 11.10 -18.05 -22.12
N LEU A 523 12.05 -17.36 -21.51
CA LEU A 523 13.39 -17.89 -21.23
C LEU A 523 13.37 -18.93 -20.11
N PHE A 524 12.77 -18.54 -18.99
CA PHE A 524 12.66 -19.34 -17.78
C PHE A 524 11.54 -18.76 -16.89
N LYS A 525 11.16 -19.52 -15.85
CA LYS A 525 10.32 -19.07 -14.75
C LYS A 525 11.16 -18.87 -13.50
N PHE A 526 10.76 -17.96 -12.61
CA PHE A 526 11.50 -17.56 -11.44
C PHE A 526 10.59 -17.54 -10.21
N ASP A 527 10.95 -18.31 -9.16
CA ASP A 527 10.11 -18.60 -8.00
C ASP A 527 10.52 -17.80 -6.75
N TYR A 528 11.79 -17.92 -6.35
CA TYR A 528 12.32 -17.16 -5.22
C TYR A 528 13.81 -16.90 -5.38
N TRP A 529 14.27 -15.96 -4.53
CA TRP A 529 15.70 -15.67 -4.40
C TRP A 529 16.10 -15.44 -2.94
N GLN A 530 17.40 -15.57 -2.68
CA GLN A 530 17.98 -15.35 -1.36
C GLN A 530 19.47 -15.05 -1.48
N PHE A 531 19.98 -14.14 -0.64
CA PHE A 531 21.42 -13.96 -0.48
C PHE A 531 21.95 -14.79 0.68
N THR A 532 23.19 -15.30 0.53
CA THR A 532 23.94 -15.90 1.63
C THR A 532 24.67 -14.80 2.38
N GLN A 533 24.44 -14.71 3.68
CA GLN A 533 25.06 -13.76 4.58
C GLN A 533 26.56 -14.05 4.74
N MET A 534 27.41 -13.01 4.82
CA MET A 534 28.82 -13.18 5.17
C MET A 534 28.93 -13.61 6.64
N GLU A 535 29.65 -14.72 6.87
CA GLU A 535 29.97 -15.13 8.24
C GLU A 535 30.89 -14.08 8.91
N LEU A 536 30.44 -13.53 10.03
CA LEU A 536 31.31 -12.70 10.87
C LEU A 536 32.40 -13.60 11.47
N PRO A 537 33.66 -13.12 11.56
CA PRO A 537 34.69 -13.82 12.33
C PRO A 537 34.16 -14.12 13.73
N ALA A 538 34.23 -15.37 14.16
CA ALA A 538 33.79 -15.75 15.49
C ALA A 538 34.45 -14.81 16.53
N THR A 539 33.65 -14.10 17.28
CA THR A 539 34.14 -13.30 18.41
C THR A 539 34.96 -14.24 19.27
N PRO A 540 36.26 -14.00 19.53
CA PRO A 540 37.08 -14.90 20.33
C PRO A 540 36.36 -15.13 21.66
N THR A 541 36.00 -16.37 21.93
CA THR A 541 35.43 -16.78 23.21
C THR A 541 36.38 -16.27 24.30
N PRO A 542 35.94 -15.45 25.25
CA PRO A 542 36.84 -14.98 26.31
C PRO A 542 37.43 -16.21 26.99
N THR A 543 38.73 -16.31 26.96
CA THR A 543 39.49 -17.35 27.68
C THR A 543 39.01 -17.34 29.14
N PRO A 544 38.51 -18.46 29.68
CA PRO A 544 38.03 -18.43 31.06
C PRO A 544 39.15 -18.03 31.98
N THR A 545 39.05 -16.84 32.57
CA THR A 545 39.92 -16.38 33.66
C THR A 545 39.66 -17.35 34.81
N SER A 546 40.70 -18.04 35.26
CA SER A 546 40.68 -18.95 36.40
C SER A 546 40.08 -18.24 37.61
N VAL A 547 38.90 -18.70 38.03
CA VAL A 547 38.26 -18.26 39.27
C VAL A 547 39.07 -18.82 40.44
N PRO A 548 39.47 -18.03 41.43
CA PRO A 548 40.12 -18.56 42.64
C PRO A 548 39.15 -19.51 43.39
N THR A 549 39.63 -20.67 43.74
CA THR A 549 38.91 -21.70 44.50
C THR A 549 38.49 -21.13 45.86
N ALA A 550 37.19 -20.98 46.06
CA ALA A 550 36.63 -20.61 47.36
C ALA A 550 36.61 -21.80 48.34
N THR A 551 37.09 -21.59 49.50
CA THR A 551 37.12 -22.53 50.64
C THR A 551 35.67 -22.90 51.09
N PRO A 552 35.38 -24.14 51.49
CA PRO A 552 34.01 -24.55 51.81
C PRO A 552 33.53 -23.96 53.13
N VAL A 553 32.38 -23.30 53.10
CA VAL A 553 31.61 -22.92 54.30
C VAL A 553 30.55 -23.94 54.61
N VAL A 554 30.52 -24.40 55.84
CA VAL A 554 29.64 -25.41 56.37
C VAL A 554 28.20 -24.91 56.51
N THR A 555 27.25 -25.70 56.02
CA THR A 555 25.80 -25.43 56.05
C THR A 555 25.19 -25.85 57.38
N PRO A 556 24.27 -25.10 58.00
CA PRO A 556 23.28 -25.67 58.93
C PRO A 556 21.96 -25.98 58.25
N ALA A 557 21.30 -26.99 58.78
CA ALA A 557 20.16 -27.73 58.25
C ALA A 557 18.85 -26.93 58.12
N ALA A 558 18.03 -27.44 57.22
CA ALA A 558 16.71 -26.97 56.78
C ALA A 558 15.64 -26.99 57.88
N THR A 559 14.74 -26.01 57.86
CA THR A 559 13.40 -26.10 58.45
C THR A 559 12.37 -25.77 57.37
N SER A 560 11.41 -26.66 57.21
CA SER A 560 10.33 -26.62 56.24
C SER A 560 9.25 -25.59 56.58
N ALA A 561 8.72 -24.85 55.61
CA ALA A 561 7.38 -24.25 55.63
C ALA A 561 6.98 -23.74 54.23
N PRO A 562 5.74 -23.30 53.96
CA PRO A 562 4.87 -24.06 53.08
C PRO A 562 4.71 -23.42 51.66
N VAL A 563 4.15 -24.22 50.77
CA VAL A 563 3.77 -23.89 49.38
C VAL A 563 2.99 -22.58 49.29
N GLN A 564 3.48 -21.64 48.51
CA GLN A 564 2.74 -20.48 48.05
C GLN A 564 2.68 -20.45 46.51
N THR A 565 1.46 -20.31 46.04
CA THR A 565 0.99 -20.21 44.66
C THR A 565 1.85 -19.32 43.75
N ALA A 566 1.99 -19.77 42.52
CA ALA A 566 2.71 -19.08 41.45
C ALA A 566 2.18 -17.63 41.21
N ALA A 567 3.09 -16.66 41.36
CA ALA A 567 2.85 -15.32 40.94
C ALA A 567 3.33 -15.14 39.48
N ALA A 568 2.53 -14.40 38.72
CA ALA A 568 2.75 -14.08 37.30
C ALA A 568 4.13 -13.47 37.03
N SER A 569 4.71 -13.84 35.91
CA SER A 569 5.93 -13.25 35.36
C SER A 569 5.78 -11.75 35.17
N PRO A 570 6.83 -10.96 35.41
CA PRO A 570 6.77 -9.50 35.22
C PRO A 570 6.67 -9.19 33.72
N GLN A 571 5.62 -8.47 33.37
CA GLN A 571 5.40 -7.83 32.09
C GLN A 571 6.61 -6.95 31.75
N ALA A 572 7.21 -7.15 30.59
CA ALA A 572 8.29 -6.34 30.08
C ALA A 572 7.81 -4.88 29.97
N LYS A 573 8.53 -3.99 30.65
CA LYS A 573 8.28 -2.55 30.62
C LYS A 573 8.41 -2.07 29.18
N ALA A 574 7.35 -1.45 28.63
CA ALA A 574 7.37 -0.80 27.32
C ALA A 574 8.57 0.17 27.22
N PRO A 575 9.28 0.23 26.10
CA PRO A 575 10.42 1.14 25.91
C PRO A 575 9.98 2.59 26.08
N ALA A 576 10.73 3.35 26.86
CA ALA A 576 10.45 4.74 27.18
C ALA A 576 10.35 5.56 25.87
N LYS A 577 9.22 6.24 25.66
CA LYS A 577 8.95 7.10 24.50
C LYS A 577 10.01 8.22 24.45
N VAL A 578 10.88 8.19 23.42
CA VAL A 578 11.95 9.20 23.26
C VAL A 578 11.31 10.51 22.81
N LYS A 579 11.53 11.56 23.57
CA LYS A 579 11.01 12.90 23.29
C LYS A 579 11.68 13.50 22.05
N ALA A 580 10.89 13.90 21.04
CA ALA A 580 11.37 14.58 19.85
C ALA A 580 12.15 15.88 20.20
N PRO A 581 13.22 16.22 19.45
CA PRO A 581 14.01 17.42 19.73
C PRO A 581 13.24 18.70 19.46
N ALA A 582 13.62 19.78 20.16
CA ALA A 582 13.02 21.10 19.96
C ALA A 582 13.26 21.67 18.55
N LYS A 583 12.38 22.57 18.10
CA LYS A 583 12.49 23.28 16.80
C LYS A 583 13.85 23.97 16.62
N VAL A 584 14.46 23.78 15.44
CA VAL A 584 15.78 24.35 15.10
C VAL A 584 15.64 25.82 14.69
N LYS A 585 16.45 26.70 15.26
CA LYS A 585 16.59 28.09 14.80
C LYS A 585 17.81 28.24 13.87
N LEU A 586 17.61 28.82 12.67
CA LEU A 586 18.69 29.25 11.79
C LEU A 586 19.28 30.54 12.34
N SER A 587 20.48 30.47 12.93
CA SER A 587 21.13 31.64 13.57
C SER A 587 21.83 32.56 12.59
N LYS A 588 22.24 32.06 11.41
CA LYS A 588 22.85 32.83 10.35
C LYS A 588 22.60 32.16 8.99
N VAL A 589 22.18 32.95 8.01
CA VAL A 589 22.01 32.50 6.61
C VAL A 589 22.73 33.47 5.69
N LYS A 590 23.71 32.98 4.93
CA LYS A 590 24.50 33.79 3.98
C LYS A 590 24.34 33.26 2.56
N ALA A 591 23.91 34.12 1.64
CA ALA A 591 23.92 33.87 0.20
C ALA A 591 25.30 34.13 -0.40
N GLY A 592 25.76 33.24 -1.27
CA GLY A 592 26.99 33.40 -2.07
C GLY A 592 26.74 33.09 -3.54
N LYS A 593 27.78 33.18 -4.38
CA LYS A 593 27.71 32.79 -5.81
C LYS A 593 27.41 31.27 -5.89
N GLY A 594 26.17 30.92 -6.31
CA GLY A 594 25.72 29.52 -6.46
C GLY A 594 25.68 28.70 -5.15
N LYS A 595 25.64 29.36 -3.97
CA LYS A 595 25.64 28.66 -2.68
C LYS A 595 24.89 29.44 -1.59
N ILE A 596 24.44 28.69 -0.57
CA ILE A 596 23.87 29.23 0.69
C ILE A 596 24.60 28.56 1.85
N THR A 597 25.10 29.36 2.79
CA THR A 597 25.71 28.87 4.03
C THR A 597 24.77 29.14 5.20
N LEU A 598 24.45 28.09 5.94
CA LEU A 598 23.55 28.10 7.08
C LEU A 598 24.33 27.84 8.38
N LYS A 599 23.98 28.54 9.46
CA LYS A 599 24.43 28.21 10.82
C LYS A 599 23.20 27.92 11.68
N LEU A 600 23.12 26.71 12.23
CA LEU A 600 22.04 26.22 13.06
C LEU A 600 22.37 26.51 14.55
N LYS A 601 21.36 26.90 15.33
CA LYS A 601 21.53 26.96 16.79
C LYS A 601 21.62 25.51 17.32
N LYS A 602 22.71 25.19 18.00
CA LYS A 602 22.94 23.84 18.54
C LYS A 602 21.84 23.47 19.54
N ILE A 603 21.25 22.30 19.40
CA ILE A 603 20.31 21.69 20.35
C ILE A 603 21.06 20.60 21.10
N LYS A 604 21.09 20.68 22.44
CA LYS A 604 21.90 19.81 23.29
C LYS A 604 21.57 18.33 23.15
N SER A 605 20.28 18.01 22.94
CA SER A 605 19.78 16.63 22.77
C SER A 605 19.85 16.11 21.34
N ALA A 606 20.18 16.95 20.34
CA ALA A 606 20.16 16.51 18.94
C ALA A 606 21.40 15.70 18.57
N ALA A 607 21.18 14.54 17.95
CA ALA A 607 22.22 13.73 17.31
C ALA A 607 22.67 14.34 15.97
N GLY A 608 21.78 15.11 15.31
CA GLY A 608 22.07 15.81 14.07
C GLY A 608 20.89 16.65 13.56
N TYR A 609 20.95 17.07 12.30
CA TYR A 609 19.99 17.98 11.67
C TYR A 609 19.66 17.53 10.27
N ARG A 610 18.41 17.73 9.85
CA ARG A 610 17.95 17.63 8.46
C ARG A 610 17.58 19.03 7.98
N ILE A 611 18.15 19.46 6.85
CA ILE A 611 17.89 20.74 6.21
C ILE A 611 17.11 20.48 4.93
N ALA A 612 15.92 21.05 4.81
CA ALA A 612 15.14 21.05 3.59
C ALA A 612 15.29 22.41 2.88
N TYR A 613 15.44 22.39 1.54
CA TYR A 613 15.49 23.62 0.74
C TYR A 613 14.80 23.42 -0.61
N SER A 614 14.09 24.46 -1.07
CA SER A 614 13.30 24.44 -2.30
C SER A 614 13.23 25.84 -2.90
N THR A 615 12.91 25.92 -4.20
CA THR A 615 12.49 27.17 -4.85
C THR A 615 11.01 27.47 -4.63
N ASN A 616 10.23 26.51 -4.15
CA ASN A 616 8.82 26.65 -3.80
C ASN A 616 8.68 27.06 -2.32
N LYS A 617 7.89 28.12 -2.04
CA LYS A 617 7.70 28.67 -0.68
C LYS A 617 7.07 27.65 0.28
N ASN A 618 6.19 26.82 -0.22
CA ASN A 618 5.44 25.85 0.56
C ASN A 618 6.09 24.46 0.60
N PHE A 619 7.28 24.30 0.00
CA PHE A 619 7.99 23.01 -0.10
C PHE A 619 7.19 21.91 -0.81
N ARG A 620 6.26 22.25 -1.68
CA ARG A 620 5.45 21.29 -2.44
C ARG A 620 6.13 20.75 -3.71
N LYS A 621 7.17 21.43 -4.22
CA LYS A 621 7.92 21.04 -5.43
C LYS A 621 9.42 21.29 -5.26
N ALA A 622 10.25 20.46 -5.91
CA ALA A 622 11.71 20.58 -5.94
C ALA A 622 12.37 20.72 -4.56
N VAL A 623 11.91 19.94 -3.59
CA VAL A 623 12.48 19.88 -2.24
C VAL A 623 13.74 19.01 -2.28
N LYS A 624 14.84 19.54 -1.75
CA LYS A 624 16.07 18.79 -1.55
C LYS A 624 16.42 18.79 -0.08
N MET A 625 16.97 17.66 0.41
CA MET A 625 17.30 17.47 1.81
C MET A 625 18.79 17.24 2.03
N ILE A 626 19.31 17.61 3.17
CA ILE A 626 20.68 17.34 3.61
C ILE A 626 20.62 16.93 5.07
N VAL A 627 21.07 15.73 5.39
CA VAL A 627 21.24 15.25 6.77
C VAL A 627 22.69 15.46 7.19
N THR A 628 22.92 15.98 8.40
CA THR A 628 24.26 16.31 8.88
C THR A 628 24.34 16.35 10.40
N LYS A 629 25.49 15.97 10.95
CA LYS A 629 25.83 16.21 12.37
C LYS A 629 26.40 17.61 12.62
N LYS A 630 26.76 18.34 11.57
CA LYS A 630 27.38 19.67 11.66
C LYS A 630 26.32 20.76 11.82
N ASN A 631 26.58 21.74 12.69
CA ASN A 631 25.72 22.91 12.87
C ASN A 631 25.98 24.07 11.88
N THR A 632 26.93 23.89 10.97
CA THR A 632 27.20 24.82 9.86
C THR A 632 27.23 24.04 8.57
N VAL A 633 26.35 24.39 7.62
CA VAL A 633 26.14 23.66 6.37
C VAL A 633 26.22 24.63 5.19
N THR A 634 26.89 24.24 4.11
CA THR A 634 26.93 25.01 2.87
C THR A 634 26.29 24.18 1.75
N ILE A 635 25.14 24.63 1.28
CA ILE A 635 24.45 24.11 0.11
C ILE A 635 25.12 24.71 -1.13
N LYS A 636 25.66 23.87 -2.01
CA LYS A 636 26.37 24.26 -3.23
C LYS A 636 25.53 23.95 -4.48
N LYS A 637 26.01 24.31 -5.66
CA LYS A 637 25.39 24.07 -6.99
C LYS A 637 23.97 24.62 -7.12
N LEU A 638 23.66 25.74 -6.45
CA LEU A 638 22.36 26.40 -6.54
C LEU A 638 22.31 27.31 -7.77
N LYS A 639 21.15 27.40 -8.43
CA LYS A 639 20.93 28.31 -9.57
C LYS A 639 21.05 29.75 -9.08
N ARG A 640 21.95 30.52 -9.73
CA ARG A 640 22.19 31.96 -9.42
C ARG A 640 20.93 32.79 -9.71
N ARG A 641 20.75 33.87 -8.98
CA ARG A 641 19.60 34.79 -9.06
C ARG A 641 18.23 34.15 -8.69
N LYS A 642 18.17 32.88 -8.36
CA LYS A 642 16.94 32.18 -7.87
C LYS A 642 16.78 32.39 -6.36
N THR A 643 15.52 32.44 -5.94
CA THR A 643 15.14 32.46 -4.54
C THR A 643 14.95 31.02 -4.05
N TYR A 644 15.52 30.72 -2.90
CA TYR A 644 15.32 29.46 -2.20
C TYR A 644 14.68 29.71 -0.83
N TYR A 645 13.85 28.79 -0.41
CA TYR A 645 13.30 28.69 0.93
C TYR A 645 14.02 27.55 1.65
N VAL A 646 14.43 27.79 2.90
CA VAL A 646 15.25 26.83 3.66
C VAL A 646 14.69 26.72 5.06
N ARG A 647 14.50 25.50 5.53
CA ARG A 647 14.11 25.17 6.90
C ARG A 647 14.95 24.01 7.43
N ALA A 648 15.00 23.83 8.74
CA ALA A 648 15.77 22.77 9.34
C ALA A 648 15.04 22.18 10.56
N GLN A 649 15.23 20.88 10.79
CA GLN A 649 14.78 20.16 11.98
C GLN A 649 15.95 19.40 12.58
N ALA A 650 15.87 19.08 13.87
CA ALA A 650 16.83 18.25 14.57
C ALA A 650 16.31 16.82 14.69
N TYR A 651 17.23 15.86 14.86
CA TYR A 651 16.85 14.49 15.19
C TYR A 651 17.66 13.95 16.37
N VAL A 652 17.11 12.99 17.06
CA VAL A 652 17.79 12.13 18.03
C VAL A 652 17.76 10.69 17.51
N ASN A 653 18.74 9.88 17.88
CA ASN A 653 18.71 8.46 17.57
C ASN A 653 17.99 7.70 18.70
N ASN A 654 17.10 6.81 18.32
CA ASN A 654 16.40 5.89 19.22
C ASN A 654 16.47 4.49 18.62
N SER A 655 17.22 3.59 19.22
CA SER A 655 17.37 2.20 18.78
C SER A 655 17.64 2.06 17.28
N GLY A 656 18.62 2.83 16.76
CA GLY A 656 18.99 2.85 15.35
C GLY A 656 18.17 3.81 14.46
N ARG A 657 17.02 4.30 14.92
CA ARG A 657 16.14 5.19 14.15
C ARG A 657 16.33 6.66 14.49
N LYS A 658 16.15 7.55 13.51
CA LYS A 658 16.17 9.00 13.70
C LYS A 658 14.76 9.50 14.03
N VAL A 659 14.57 10.00 15.25
CA VAL A 659 13.33 10.69 15.67
C VAL A 659 13.50 12.17 15.40
N TYR A 660 12.77 12.72 14.46
CA TYR A 660 12.84 14.11 14.04
C TYR A 660 11.90 15.00 14.88
N GLY A 661 12.37 16.19 15.22
CA GLY A 661 11.53 17.25 15.78
C GLY A 661 10.92 18.10 14.65
N ASN A 662 9.96 18.94 14.98
CA ASN A 662 9.31 19.82 14.02
C ASN A 662 10.30 20.78 13.33
N TYR A 663 10.01 21.12 12.07
CA TYR A 663 10.77 22.13 11.33
C TYR A 663 10.76 23.50 12.04
N GLY A 664 11.89 24.15 12.04
CA GLY A 664 11.99 25.55 12.44
C GLY A 664 11.47 26.50 11.35
N THR A 665 11.49 27.80 11.66
CA THR A 665 11.02 28.85 10.74
C THR A 665 11.72 28.79 9.39
N THR A 666 10.96 28.84 8.31
CA THR A 666 11.45 28.90 6.93
C THR A 666 12.11 30.26 6.65
N VAL A 667 13.30 30.24 6.09
CA VAL A 667 14.04 31.44 5.70
C VAL A 667 14.11 31.55 4.16
N LYS A 668 13.72 32.71 3.63
CA LYS A 668 13.82 33.04 2.20
C LYS A 668 15.21 33.60 1.88
N VAL A 669 15.90 33.06 0.86
CA VAL A 669 17.26 33.44 0.48
C VAL A 669 17.38 33.54 -1.03
N LYS A 670 17.84 34.70 -1.55
CA LYS A 670 18.17 34.86 -2.97
C LYS A 670 19.66 34.59 -3.20
N VAL A 671 19.97 33.56 -3.99
CA VAL A 671 21.36 33.17 -4.33
C VAL A 671 21.99 34.23 -5.26
N ARG A 672 23.25 34.57 -4.99
CA ARG A 672 24.01 35.57 -5.78
C ARG A 672 24.65 34.94 -7.00
#